data_df3e410f8130894207e6548ba14978d9
#
_entry.id   df3e410f8130894207e6548ba14978d9
#
_cell.length_a   1.000
_cell.length_b   1.000
_cell.length_c   1.000
_cell.angle_alpha   90.00
_cell.angle_beta   90.00
_cell.angle_gamma   90.00
#
_symmetry.space_group_name_H-M   'P 1'
#
loop_
_entity.id
_entity.type
_entity.pdbx_description
1 polymer ?
#
loop_
_entity_poly.entity_id
_entity_poly.type
_entity_poly.pdbx_seq_one_letter_code
_entity_poly.pdbx_strand_id
1 'polypeptide(L)'
;MPSNAVHAASRLTTSQAIRDAAASQPSEKSTVLSQVKAKPPWSPTPGNAGTSSEVAGPVPAKQVFGPFLRFGSYEIESKQWVGSVLMVMHQAACTTAPMLEIQDAGADSSAPDQKDADADSSAPGTHLQHFRGWNFWRFDLKFMLGRDARSIAYTVTWEGVGGGSGGSGGAKKTEGHAFTLPSNAQTWRWGFYSCNGFHDPVEEKAWGGIQPLWQDVMQQHAEKPIHVMVGGGDQLYNDHVWELPSMLEYLSIPEKTTRRSLPFTQEQSDEVSQFYMESYSKHWSQPLFGDALAHIPQLMTWDDHDIFDGWGSYPVDLQSCRVFKGIFHWAKQFYCLFQQHATPETIASSNGVFGGNSWNCVTAFGPTLAVVVLDARSERTLKHCCTDESYSLLQARLATLPSTIQHVAVIAGVPLIYPHVPFAESCMGAVSAKTCFGKSSQYVMGKTGVLNDLYNAFGEIELLDDLVDHWSSPVRVSEKRRLLAMVQEIALKRSLRFTFVSGDVHVAGYAKFSSKKAPNGGLLKDHRYMPQIISSAIGNNPPPMGVVRTLQLFASEHKVTESTVEQMLHLTHARVLKNQRNWALVEQRNFDGKNRVRIKVDGSLVFQIRLEDRSKLEAGVNKVKAGEVPMVRVKAIDLVIVPLLIEHDAKLDPASLTPWARLPSV
;
A
#
# COMPACT_ATOMS: atom_id res chain seq x y z
N MET A 1 -5.86 -63.59 -5.91
CA MET A 1 -6.74 -63.56 -7.08
C MET A 1 -8.20 -63.54 -6.62
N PRO A 2 -9.11 -62.78 -7.18
CA PRO A 2 -9.08 -61.86 -8.30
C PRO A 2 -9.41 -60.42 -7.81
N SER A 3 -9.14 -59.39 -8.43
CA SER A 3 -9.20 -58.76 -9.78
C SER A 3 -10.27 -57.67 -9.84
N ASN A 4 -9.79 -56.50 -10.26
CA ASN A 4 -10.42 -55.52 -11.14
C ASN A 4 -11.95 -55.44 -11.28
N ALA A 5 -12.51 -54.34 -10.83
CA ALA A 5 -13.50 -53.53 -11.56
C ALA A 5 -14.00 -52.39 -10.70
N VAL A 6 -13.40 -51.18 -10.83
CA VAL A 6 -14.12 -49.89 -10.64
C VAL A 6 -13.29 -48.80 -11.33
N HIS A 7 -13.49 -48.70 -12.62
CA HIS A 7 -13.14 -47.51 -13.38
C HIS A 7 -14.01 -47.46 -14.62
N ALA A 8 -15.15 -46.81 -14.53
CA ALA A 8 -15.87 -46.20 -15.64
C ALA A 8 -17.29 -45.74 -15.17
N ALA A 9 -17.38 -44.54 -14.59
CA ALA A 9 -18.64 -43.79 -14.55
C ALA A 9 -18.38 -42.39 -13.89
N SER A 10 -17.82 -41.43 -14.63
CA SER A 10 -18.07 -40.01 -14.38
C SER A 10 -17.41 -39.16 -15.50
N ARG A 11 -17.79 -39.39 -16.74
CA ARG A 11 -17.54 -38.48 -17.84
C ARG A 11 -18.74 -38.48 -18.75
N LEU A 12 -19.80 -37.77 -18.38
CA LEU A 12 -20.92 -37.41 -19.28
C LEU A 12 -21.99 -36.64 -18.48
N THR A 13 -21.77 -35.39 -18.11
CA THR A 13 -22.86 -34.47 -17.71
C THR A 13 -22.49 -32.98 -17.78
N THR A 14 -21.32 -32.60 -18.29
CA THR A 14 -20.93 -31.17 -18.40
C THR A 14 -21.07 -30.62 -19.83
N SER A 15 -21.44 -31.46 -20.82
CA SER A 15 -21.48 -31.04 -22.22
C SER A 15 -22.84 -30.55 -22.73
N GLN A 16 -23.93 -30.76 -21.96
CA GLN A 16 -25.30 -30.40 -22.39
C GLN A 16 -25.75 -29.04 -21.88
N ALA A 17 -25.31 -28.63 -20.70
CA ALA A 17 -25.67 -27.31 -20.12
C ALA A 17 -25.01 -26.12 -20.79
N ILE A 18 -23.95 -26.34 -21.58
CA ILE A 18 -23.19 -25.29 -22.26
C ILE A 18 -23.75 -24.99 -23.68
N ARG A 19 -24.64 -25.79 -24.20
CA ARG A 19 -25.20 -25.61 -25.55
C ARG A 19 -26.45 -24.75 -25.62
N ASP A 20 -27.14 -24.52 -24.54
CA ASP A 20 -28.44 -23.84 -24.52
C ASP A 20 -28.37 -22.32 -24.20
N ALA A 21 -27.18 -21.80 -23.87
CA ALA A 21 -26.98 -20.38 -23.56
C ALA A 21 -26.50 -19.50 -24.75
N ALA A 22 -26.34 -20.08 -25.95
CA ALA A 22 -25.72 -19.40 -27.10
C ALA A 22 -26.69 -18.91 -28.19
N ALA A 23 -27.97 -18.77 -27.88
CA ALA A 23 -28.95 -18.32 -28.86
C ALA A 23 -29.84 -17.19 -28.31
N SER A 24 -29.34 -15.95 -28.29
CA SER A 24 -30.13 -14.69 -28.44
C SER A 24 -29.26 -13.47 -28.14
N GLN A 25 -28.79 -12.77 -29.19
CA GLN A 25 -28.85 -11.31 -29.32
C GLN A 25 -28.40 -10.85 -30.70
N PRO A 26 -29.05 -9.84 -31.30
CA PRO A 26 -28.75 -9.35 -32.65
C PRO A 26 -27.75 -8.19 -32.62
N SER A 27 -26.99 -8.13 -33.70
CA SER A 27 -26.00 -7.10 -34.04
C SER A 27 -26.62 -5.79 -34.49
N GLU A 28 -26.09 -4.64 -34.01
CA GLU A 28 -26.09 -3.40 -34.79
C GLU A 28 -24.71 -2.75 -34.76
N LYS A 29 -24.12 -2.65 -35.95
CA LYS A 29 -22.94 -1.81 -36.19
C LYS A 29 -23.43 -0.48 -36.76
N SER A 30 -23.06 0.63 -36.14
CA SER A 30 -23.14 1.95 -36.75
C SER A 30 -21.76 2.58 -36.82
N THR A 31 -21.41 2.92 -38.03
CA THR A 31 -20.17 3.57 -38.48
C THR A 31 -20.26 5.07 -38.23
N VAL A 32 -19.31 5.65 -37.47
CA VAL A 32 -19.04 7.10 -37.57
C VAL A 32 -17.53 7.29 -37.53
N LEU A 33 -16.95 7.47 -38.70
CA LEU A 33 -15.60 8.01 -38.90
C LEU A 33 -15.74 9.44 -39.39
N SER A 34 -15.39 10.45 -38.62
CA SER A 34 -15.13 11.80 -39.09
C SER A 34 -13.95 12.45 -38.39
N GLN A 35 -12.90 12.61 -39.16
CA GLN A 35 -11.78 13.56 -39.10
C GLN A 35 -11.38 14.13 -37.73
N VAL A 36 -10.38 13.54 -37.10
CA VAL A 36 -9.64 14.13 -35.99
C VAL A 36 -8.57 15.08 -36.53
N LYS A 37 -8.74 16.39 -36.31
CA LYS A 37 -7.66 17.38 -36.53
C LYS A 37 -6.63 17.24 -35.38
N ALA A 38 -5.43 16.88 -35.71
CA ALA A 38 -4.30 16.77 -34.77
C ALA A 38 -3.98 18.17 -34.17
N LYS A 39 -4.08 18.29 -32.82
CA LYS A 39 -3.52 19.39 -32.06
C LYS A 39 -2.01 19.11 -31.80
N PRO A 40 -1.17 20.16 -31.57
CA PRO A 40 0.26 19.98 -31.39
C PRO A 40 0.60 19.18 -30.11
N PRO A 41 1.70 18.42 -30.10
CA PRO A 41 2.08 17.56 -29.00
C PRO A 41 2.53 18.35 -27.77
N TRP A 42 2.05 17.96 -26.59
CA TRP A 42 2.49 18.46 -25.30
C TRP A 42 3.87 17.86 -24.91
N SER A 43 4.77 18.68 -24.44
CA SER A 43 6.05 18.26 -23.85
C SER A 43 6.19 18.91 -22.48
N PRO A 44 6.48 18.17 -21.40
CA PRO A 44 6.73 18.78 -20.11
C PRO A 44 8.00 19.63 -20.19
N THR A 45 7.86 20.95 -20.06
CA THR A 45 8.98 21.86 -19.85
C THR A 45 9.24 21.96 -18.36
N PRO A 46 10.50 21.85 -17.88
CA PRO A 46 10.81 22.11 -16.48
C PRO A 46 10.61 23.58 -16.16
N GLY A 47 9.70 23.88 -15.26
CA GLY A 47 9.63 25.15 -14.56
C GLY A 47 9.26 26.37 -15.38
N ASN A 48 7.97 26.63 -15.51
CA ASN A 48 7.44 27.98 -15.45
C ASN A 48 5.97 27.91 -14.99
N ALA A 49 5.69 28.47 -13.83
CA ALA A 49 4.34 28.78 -13.38
C ALA A 49 3.82 29.92 -14.25
N GLY A 50 3.42 29.60 -15.48
CA GLY A 50 2.76 30.51 -16.37
C GLY A 50 1.28 30.61 -15.97
N THR A 51 0.85 31.82 -15.65
CA THR A 51 -0.55 32.21 -15.46
C THR A 51 -1.36 31.91 -16.71
N SER A 52 -1.85 30.71 -16.85
CA SER A 52 -3.02 30.44 -17.70
C SER A 52 -4.22 31.00 -16.96
N SER A 53 -5.07 31.76 -17.65
CA SER A 53 -6.38 32.20 -17.14
C SER A 53 -7.23 30.94 -16.92
N GLU A 54 -7.17 30.38 -15.72
CA GLU A 54 -8.04 29.27 -15.32
C GLU A 54 -9.49 29.77 -15.34
N VAL A 55 -10.29 29.23 -16.24
CA VAL A 55 -11.74 29.39 -16.15
C VAL A 55 -12.14 28.64 -14.87
N ALA A 56 -12.52 29.42 -13.85
CA ALA A 56 -12.98 28.87 -12.59
C ALA A 56 -14.21 27.97 -12.86
N GLY A 57 -14.04 26.68 -12.64
CA GLY A 57 -15.16 25.72 -12.65
C GLY A 57 -16.19 26.05 -11.57
N PRO A 58 -17.35 25.38 -11.56
CA PRO A 58 -18.35 25.58 -10.52
C PRO A 58 -17.73 25.29 -9.14
N VAL A 59 -18.06 26.16 -8.15
CA VAL A 59 -17.55 26.02 -6.78
C VAL A 59 -18.03 24.68 -6.20
N PRO A 60 -17.14 23.79 -5.73
CA PRO A 60 -17.54 22.49 -5.22
C PRO A 60 -18.34 22.60 -3.93
N ALA A 61 -19.26 21.64 -3.69
CA ALA A 61 -20.11 21.62 -2.49
C ALA A 61 -19.28 21.48 -1.21
N LYS A 62 -18.29 20.56 -1.20
CA LYS A 62 -17.30 20.44 -0.13
C LYS A 62 -16.04 21.21 -0.53
N GLN A 63 -15.67 22.20 0.27
CA GLN A 63 -14.60 23.16 -0.04
C GLN A 63 -13.37 23.01 0.86
N VAL A 64 -13.41 22.09 1.83
CA VAL A 64 -12.33 21.85 2.77
C VAL A 64 -12.19 20.35 3.00
N PHE A 65 -10.98 19.82 2.88
CA PHE A 65 -10.60 18.46 3.20
C PHE A 65 -9.44 18.45 4.22
N GLY A 66 -9.46 17.48 5.11
CA GLY A 66 -8.54 17.39 6.23
C GLY A 66 -9.22 17.84 7.52
N PRO A 67 -8.46 17.91 8.63
CA PRO A 67 -7.01 17.72 8.68
C PRO A 67 -6.62 16.24 8.51
N PHE A 68 -5.46 16.02 7.87
CA PHE A 68 -4.88 14.70 7.70
C PHE A 68 -3.53 14.65 8.40
N LEU A 69 -3.33 13.69 9.30
CA LEU A 69 -2.10 13.50 10.06
C LEU A 69 -1.16 12.55 9.31
N ARG A 70 0.11 12.93 9.22
CA ARG A 70 1.17 12.09 8.71
C ARG A 70 2.30 11.95 9.74
N PHE A 71 2.75 10.73 9.95
CA PHE A 71 4.01 10.45 10.63
C PHE A 71 5.18 10.59 9.65
N GLY A 72 6.20 11.33 10.02
CA GLY A 72 7.42 11.52 9.23
C GLY A 72 8.52 10.59 9.66
N SER A 73 9.10 10.84 10.83
CA SER A 73 10.21 10.08 11.38
C SER A 73 10.28 10.15 12.89
N TYR A 74 11.02 9.22 13.47
CA TYR A 74 11.44 9.27 14.86
C TYR A 74 12.94 8.98 14.97
N GLU A 75 13.65 9.88 15.60
CA GLU A 75 15.09 9.79 15.87
C GLU A 75 15.30 9.29 17.31
N ILE A 76 15.86 8.10 17.48
CA ILE A 76 15.99 7.48 18.81
C ILE A 76 16.93 8.27 19.72
N GLU A 77 18.07 8.77 19.19
CA GLU A 77 19.11 9.45 19.96
C GLU A 77 18.62 10.82 20.46
N SER A 78 18.05 11.60 19.60
CA SER A 78 17.47 12.91 19.96
C SER A 78 16.08 12.81 20.57
N LYS A 79 15.42 11.65 20.48
CA LYS A 79 14.01 11.41 20.87
C LYS A 79 13.02 12.31 20.13
N GLN A 80 13.40 12.84 18.98
CA GLN A 80 12.58 13.74 18.21
C GLN A 80 11.59 12.94 17.33
N TRP A 81 10.31 13.23 17.50
CA TRP A 81 9.22 12.80 16.65
C TRP A 81 8.88 13.91 15.67
N VAL A 82 8.74 13.58 14.40
CA VAL A 82 8.39 14.50 13.33
C VAL A 82 7.16 13.99 12.59
N GLY A 83 6.24 14.88 12.29
CA GLY A 83 5.04 14.61 11.50
C GLY A 83 4.54 15.85 10.79
N SER A 84 3.36 15.76 10.21
CA SER A 84 2.72 16.91 9.57
C SER A 84 1.20 16.78 9.55
N VAL A 85 0.51 17.91 9.44
CA VAL A 85 -0.92 18.02 9.13
C VAL A 85 -1.06 18.57 7.71
N LEU A 86 -1.97 18.00 6.92
CA LEU A 86 -2.37 18.54 5.61
C LEU A 86 -3.81 19.05 5.68
N MET A 87 -4.02 20.26 5.13
CA MET A 87 -5.34 20.79 4.79
C MET A 87 -5.40 21.08 3.30
N VAL A 88 -6.51 20.70 2.66
CA VAL A 88 -6.78 21.00 1.25
C VAL A 88 -8.01 21.89 1.19
N MET A 89 -7.85 23.11 0.71
CA MET A 89 -8.87 24.15 0.82
C MET A 89 -9.12 24.83 -0.51
N HIS A 90 -10.37 24.85 -0.95
CA HIS A 90 -10.74 25.60 -2.16
C HIS A 90 -10.65 27.13 -1.88
N GLN A 91 -10.20 27.90 -2.85
CA GLN A 91 -10.07 29.35 -2.73
C GLN A 91 -11.41 30.07 -2.38
N ALA A 92 -12.55 29.46 -2.69
CA ALA A 92 -13.85 29.96 -2.28
C ALA A 92 -14.13 29.78 -0.77
N ALA A 93 -13.38 28.94 -0.07
CA ALA A 93 -13.47 28.73 1.37
C ALA A 93 -12.47 29.56 2.16
N CYS A 94 -11.26 29.70 1.62
CA CYS A 94 -10.15 30.36 2.29
C CYS A 94 -9.13 30.89 1.27
N THR A 95 -8.77 32.16 1.37
CA THR A 95 -7.77 32.81 0.49
C THR A 95 -6.45 33.10 1.20
N THR A 96 -6.42 33.03 2.53
CA THR A 96 -5.24 33.29 3.38
C THR A 96 -4.69 31.97 3.94
N ALA A 97 -3.46 31.97 4.44
CA ALA A 97 -2.90 30.80 5.09
C ALA A 97 -3.71 30.45 6.36
N PRO A 98 -4.21 29.21 6.50
CA PRO A 98 -4.83 28.76 7.74
C PRO A 98 -3.78 28.66 8.85
N MET A 99 -4.23 28.73 10.12
CA MET A 99 -3.39 28.68 11.32
C MET A 99 -3.60 27.34 12.03
N LEU A 100 -2.54 26.69 12.44
CA LEU A 100 -2.56 25.55 13.34
C LEU A 100 -2.26 26.02 14.77
N GLU A 101 -3.09 25.65 15.70
CA GLU A 101 -2.89 25.82 17.14
C GLU A 101 -2.73 24.43 17.78
N ILE A 102 -1.69 24.26 18.60
CA ILE A 102 -1.37 22.99 19.28
C ILE A 102 -1.52 23.21 20.78
N GLN A 103 -2.12 22.25 21.47
CA GLN A 103 -2.26 22.21 22.93
C GLN A 103 -1.78 20.83 23.42
N ASP A 104 -0.75 20.82 24.25
CA ASP A 104 -0.23 19.61 24.89
C ASP A 104 -0.90 19.43 26.27
N ALA A 105 -1.88 18.53 26.34
CA ALA A 105 -2.63 18.24 27.58
C ALA A 105 -1.79 17.53 28.65
N GLY A 106 -0.58 17.08 28.33
CA GLY A 106 0.30 16.30 29.22
C GLY A 106 1.61 16.98 29.58
N ALA A 107 1.81 18.24 29.16
CA ALA A 107 2.98 19.00 29.57
C ALA A 107 2.94 19.28 31.07
N ASP A 108 3.75 18.54 31.85
CA ASP A 108 3.95 18.82 33.28
C ASP A 108 4.66 20.18 33.41
N SER A 109 3.88 21.20 33.75
CA SER A 109 4.38 22.56 33.91
C SER A 109 5.42 22.71 35.06
N SER A 110 5.65 21.64 35.82
CA SER A 110 6.58 21.63 36.96
C SER A 110 7.99 21.11 36.61
N ALA A 111 8.22 20.54 35.41
CA ALA A 111 9.51 20.05 34.99
C ALA A 111 10.19 21.06 34.03
N PRO A 112 11.17 21.88 34.48
CA PRO A 112 11.79 22.94 33.68
C PRO A 112 12.57 22.44 32.46
N ASP A 113 12.93 21.15 32.42
CA ASP A 113 13.70 20.54 31.33
C ASP A 113 12.82 19.93 30.19
N GLN A 114 11.50 20.02 30.28
CA GLN A 114 10.55 19.44 29.30
C GLN A 114 9.63 20.46 28.63
N LYS A 115 9.93 21.75 28.72
CA LYS A 115 9.23 22.72 27.87
C LYS A 115 9.70 22.52 26.44
N ASP A 116 8.96 21.71 25.69
CA ASP A 116 9.01 21.75 24.23
C ASP A 116 8.74 23.19 23.82
N ALA A 117 9.61 23.77 23.02
CA ALA A 117 9.43 25.14 22.51
C ALA A 117 8.13 25.29 21.71
N ASP A 118 7.48 24.18 21.39
CA ASP A 118 6.27 24.09 20.57
C ASP A 118 5.01 23.62 21.35
N ALA A 119 5.08 23.49 22.69
CA ALA A 119 4.00 22.89 23.50
C ALA A 119 2.67 23.67 23.46
N ASP A 120 2.71 24.99 23.26
CA ASP A 120 1.54 25.85 23.01
C ASP A 120 1.93 26.80 21.86
N SER A 121 1.99 26.27 20.65
CA SER A 121 2.43 27.02 19.49
C SER A 121 1.29 27.23 18.49
N SER A 122 1.33 28.39 17.84
CA SER A 122 0.49 28.69 16.69
C SER A 122 1.38 28.96 15.49
N ALA A 123 1.12 28.29 14.37
CA ALA A 123 1.92 28.42 13.15
C ALA A 123 1.03 28.51 11.90
N PRO A 124 1.37 29.38 10.94
CA PRO A 124 0.69 29.43 9.65
C PRO A 124 1.02 28.20 8.81
N GLY A 125 0.07 27.75 8.00
CA GLY A 125 0.30 26.70 7.02
C GLY A 125 1.31 27.12 5.93
N THR A 126 2.22 26.21 5.59
CA THR A 126 3.08 26.35 4.43
C THR A 126 2.32 25.94 3.18
N HIS A 127 2.24 26.83 2.18
CA HIS A 127 1.61 26.52 0.91
C HIS A 127 2.50 25.56 0.11
N LEU A 128 1.96 24.39 -0.23
CA LEU A 128 2.67 23.38 -1.05
C LEU A 128 2.40 23.57 -2.54
N GLN A 129 1.12 23.66 -2.90
CA GLN A 129 0.67 23.61 -4.29
C GLN A 129 -0.68 24.32 -4.43
N HIS A 130 -0.86 24.96 -5.60
CA HIS A 130 -2.17 25.38 -6.09
C HIS A 130 -2.58 24.50 -7.27
N PHE A 131 -3.82 24.02 -7.27
CA PHE A 131 -4.38 23.24 -8.38
C PHE A 131 -5.84 23.57 -8.57
N ARG A 132 -6.20 24.21 -9.69
CA ARG A 132 -7.60 24.51 -10.13
C ARG A 132 -8.48 25.05 -9.01
N GLY A 133 -8.00 26.06 -8.31
CA GLY A 133 -8.70 26.67 -7.17
C GLY A 133 -8.49 25.98 -5.83
N TRP A 134 -7.84 24.84 -5.77
CA TRP A 134 -7.49 24.16 -4.54
C TRP A 134 -6.08 24.54 -4.07
N ASN A 135 -5.93 24.86 -2.78
CA ASN A 135 -4.66 25.14 -2.11
C ASN A 135 -4.37 24.01 -1.12
N PHE A 136 -3.15 23.49 -1.19
CA PHE A 136 -2.63 22.47 -0.27
C PHE A 136 -1.76 23.16 0.76
N TRP A 137 -2.12 23.02 2.04
CA TRP A 137 -1.45 23.64 3.17
C TRP A 137 -0.88 22.58 4.09
N ARG A 138 0.43 22.66 4.35
CA ARG A 138 1.14 21.77 5.27
C ARG A 138 1.52 22.52 6.53
N PHE A 139 1.38 21.84 7.67
CA PHE A 139 1.90 22.24 8.97
C PHE A 139 2.89 21.19 9.44
N ASP A 140 4.12 21.57 9.72
CA ASP A 140 5.13 20.67 10.28
C ASP A 140 4.95 20.55 11.79
N LEU A 141 5.05 19.31 12.27
CA LEU A 141 4.94 18.96 13.68
C LEU A 141 6.29 18.41 14.15
N LYS A 142 6.81 18.91 15.28
CA LYS A 142 8.03 18.43 15.93
C LYS A 142 7.82 18.35 17.44
N PHE A 143 8.06 17.17 18.00
CA PHE A 143 7.88 16.93 19.43
C PHE A 143 9.04 16.12 19.98
N MET A 144 9.45 16.43 21.21
CA MET A 144 10.34 15.59 22.01
C MET A 144 9.53 14.53 22.75
N LEU A 145 9.82 13.24 22.54
CA LEU A 145 9.09 12.18 23.23
C LEU A 145 9.57 12.01 24.68
N GLY A 146 8.63 12.04 25.61
CA GLY A 146 8.83 11.72 27.02
C GLY A 146 8.77 10.20 27.30
N ARG A 147 8.92 9.83 28.59
CA ARG A 147 8.77 8.44 29.04
C ARG A 147 7.34 7.93 28.93
N ASP A 148 6.37 8.82 29.07
CA ASP A 148 4.96 8.51 29.01
C ASP A 148 4.36 8.97 27.67
N ALA A 149 3.35 8.26 27.21
CA ALA A 149 2.55 8.68 26.08
C ALA A 149 1.66 9.85 26.48
N ARG A 150 1.44 10.83 25.59
CA ARG A 150 0.62 12.02 25.87
C ARG A 150 -0.29 12.36 24.70
N SER A 151 -1.42 12.99 25.01
CA SER A 151 -2.39 13.44 24.02
C SER A 151 -2.07 14.87 23.57
N ILE A 152 -2.03 15.07 22.27
CA ILE A 152 -1.86 16.37 21.64
C ILE A 152 -3.17 16.77 20.99
N ALA A 153 -3.81 17.81 21.50
CA ALA A 153 -4.92 18.45 20.82
C ALA A 153 -4.38 19.46 19.80
N TYR A 154 -5.00 19.52 18.65
CA TYR A 154 -4.66 20.49 17.62
C TYR A 154 -5.90 21.03 16.94
N THR A 155 -5.86 22.31 16.55
CA THR A 155 -6.98 23.00 15.91
C THR A 155 -6.48 23.77 14.70
N VAL A 156 -7.10 23.54 13.54
CA VAL A 156 -6.84 24.37 12.36
C VAL A 156 -7.92 25.43 12.26
N THR A 157 -7.51 26.68 12.09
CA THR A 157 -8.38 27.84 12.02
C THR A 157 -8.15 28.61 10.74
N TRP A 158 -9.21 29.07 10.09
CA TRP A 158 -9.12 29.91 8.90
C TRP A 158 -10.26 30.93 8.85
N GLU A 159 -10.04 32.02 8.13
CA GLU A 159 -11.04 33.01 7.83
C GLU A 159 -11.83 32.62 6.58
N GLY A 160 -13.13 32.48 6.72
CA GLY A 160 -14.02 32.21 5.60
C GLY A 160 -14.08 33.38 4.63
N VAL A 161 -14.30 33.13 3.35
CA VAL A 161 -14.56 34.20 2.37
C VAL A 161 -15.92 34.82 2.67
N GLY A 162 -15.95 36.13 3.00
CA GLY A 162 -17.16 36.87 3.34
C GLY A 162 -18.07 37.03 2.12
N GLY A 163 -19.27 36.49 2.21
CA GLY A 163 -20.36 36.75 1.24
C GLY A 163 -21.17 37.99 1.62
N GLY A 164 -20.84 39.14 1.06
CA GLY A 164 -21.72 40.30 1.22
C GLY A 164 -20.99 41.63 1.43
N SER A 165 -21.48 42.65 0.71
CA SER A 165 -21.00 44.02 0.76
C SER A 165 -21.13 44.64 2.16
N GLY A 166 -20.01 44.82 2.86
CA GLY A 166 -19.95 45.78 3.98
C GLY A 166 -19.32 45.35 5.30
N GLY A 167 -18.65 44.20 5.41
CA GLY A 167 -17.98 43.79 6.66
C GLY A 167 -16.61 43.15 6.41
N SER A 168 -15.58 43.72 7.02
CA SER A 168 -14.24 43.16 7.01
C SER A 168 -14.19 41.89 7.86
N GLY A 169 -13.94 40.74 7.22
CA GLY A 169 -13.65 39.47 7.87
C GLY A 169 -14.80 38.45 7.74
N GLY A 170 -14.55 37.34 7.03
CA GLY A 170 -15.39 36.17 7.05
C GLY A 170 -15.42 35.53 8.47
N ALA A 171 -16.47 34.77 8.78
CA ALA A 171 -16.55 34.08 10.08
C ALA A 171 -15.35 33.13 10.25
N LYS A 172 -14.71 33.18 11.42
CA LYS A 172 -13.63 32.27 11.82
C LYS A 172 -14.19 30.85 11.86
N LYS A 173 -13.60 29.91 11.14
CA LYS A 173 -13.94 28.50 11.10
C LYS A 173 -12.82 27.71 11.77
N THR A 174 -13.19 26.61 12.43
CA THR A 174 -12.22 25.76 13.16
C THR A 174 -12.52 24.30 12.92
N GLU A 175 -11.45 23.50 12.88
CA GLU A 175 -11.50 22.02 12.86
C GLU A 175 -10.49 21.52 13.90
N GLY A 176 -10.98 20.87 14.96
CA GLY A 176 -10.17 20.47 16.10
C GLY A 176 -10.21 18.97 16.34
N HIS A 177 -9.04 18.37 16.54
CA HIS A 177 -8.83 16.95 16.77
C HIS A 177 -7.72 16.71 17.80
N ALA A 178 -7.45 15.43 18.10
CA ALA A 178 -6.34 15.05 18.96
C ALA A 178 -5.71 13.74 18.46
N PHE A 179 -4.41 13.59 18.71
CA PHE A 179 -3.68 12.35 18.50
C PHE A 179 -2.78 12.04 19.70
N THR A 180 -2.26 10.81 19.77
CA THR A 180 -1.40 10.40 20.88
C THR A 180 0.05 10.31 20.44
N LEU A 181 0.93 11.11 21.05
CA LEU A 181 2.38 10.93 20.98
C LEU A 181 2.77 9.71 21.81
N PRO A 182 3.57 8.79 21.23
CA PRO A 182 4.02 7.59 21.94
C PRO A 182 5.08 7.88 22.98
N SER A 183 5.33 6.91 23.88
CA SER A 183 6.46 6.89 24.80
C SER A 183 7.77 6.62 24.04
N ASN A 184 8.89 7.21 24.48
CA ASN A 184 10.23 6.86 24.00
C ASN A 184 10.80 5.61 24.70
N ALA A 185 10.16 5.10 25.74
CA ALA A 185 10.65 4.00 26.57
C ALA A 185 10.19 2.62 26.09
N GLN A 186 9.25 2.55 25.17
CA GLN A 186 8.68 1.28 24.68
C GLN A 186 8.42 1.33 23.18
N THR A 187 8.39 0.15 22.56
CA THR A 187 7.97 0.00 21.15
C THR A 187 6.49 0.38 21.01
N TRP A 188 6.19 1.11 19.96
CA TRP A 188 4.88 1.69 19.74
C TRP A 188 3.85 0.63 19.33
N ARG A 189 2.60 0.89 19.62
CA ARG A 189 1.46 0.16 19.09
C ARG A 189 1.09 0.76 17.73
N TRP A 190 1.08 -0.05 16.68
CA TRP A 190 0.84 0.41 15.32
C TRP A 190 -0.03 -0.55 14.54
N GLY A 191 -0.65 -0.07 13.48
CA GLY A 191 -1.47 -0.89 12.59
C GLY A 191 -0.88 -0.98 11.20
N PHE A 192 -1.21 -2.05 10.47
CA PHE A 192 -0.89 -2.22 9.06
C PHE A 192 -2.16 -2.54 8.28
N TYR A 193 -2.32 -1.90 7.13
CA TYR A 193 -3.42 -2.14 6.20
C TYR A 193 -2.95 -1.93 4.75
N SER A 194 -3.71 -2.46 3.79
CA SER A 194 -3.54 -2.25 2.35
C SER A 194 -4.87 -2.45 1.63
N CYS A 195 -4.92 -2.16 0.34
CA CYS A 195 -6.07 -2.40 -0.53
C CYS A 195 -7.35 -1.79 0.08
N ASN A 196 -7.30 -0.46 0.28
CA ASN A 196 -8.29 0.34 1.00
C ASN A 196 -9.40 0.89 0.10
N GLY A 197 -9.78 0.18 -0.94
CA GLY A 197 -10.79 0.63 -1.89
C GLY A 197 -11.43 -0.54 -2.62
N PHE A 198 -12.17 -0.25 -3.67
CA PHE A 198 -12.80 -1.23 -4.54
C PHE A 198 -12.59 -0.83 -6.00
N HIS A 199 -12.37 -1.82 -6.83
CA HIS A 199 -12.36 -1.64 -8.27
C HIS A 199 -13.80 -1.50 -8.82
N ASP A 200 -14.75 -2.31 -8.33
CA ASP A 200 -16.15 -2.33 -8.79
C ASP A 200 -17.09 -1.66 -7.76
N PRO A 201 -17.83 -0.60 -8.14
CA PRO A 201 -18.84 0.05 -7.29
C PRO A 201 -19.98 -0.88 -6.85
N VAL A 202 -20.30 -1.92 -7.61
CA VAL A 202 -21.36 -2.90 -7.26
C VAL A 202 -20.85 -3.75 -6.08
N GLU A 203 -19.60 -4.18 -6.12
CA GLU A 203 -18.97 -4.90 -5.04
C GLU A 203 -18.79 -4.01 -3.80
N GLU A 204 -18.35 -2.76 -3.97
CA GLU A 204 -18.26 -1.78 -2.89
C GLU A 204 -19.56 -1.72 -2.10
N LYS A 205 -20.70 -1.60 -2.78
CA LYS A 205 -22.03 -1.56 -2.15
C LYS A 205 -22.38 -2.87 -1.45
N ALA A 206 -22.07 -4.00 -2.07
CA ALA A 206 -22.35 -5.34 -1.50
C ALA A 206 -21.54 -5.61 -0.22
N TRP A 207 -20.34 -5.03 -0.12
CA TRP A 207 -19.45 -5.17 1.03
C TRP A 207 -19.59 -4.06 2.09
N GLY A 208 -20.45 -3.07 1.85
CA GLY A 208 -20.68 -1.93 2.77
C GLY A 208 -19.52 -0.94 2.78
N GLY A 209 -18.82 -0.81 1.66
CA GLY A 209 -17.66 0.05 1.51
C GLY A 209 -16.47 -0.40 2.36
N ILE A 210 -15.54 0.53 2.60
CA ILE A 210 -14.36 0.31 3.43
C ILE A 210 -14.66 0.43 4.94
N GLN A 211 -15.81 1.02 5.32
CA GLN A 211 -16.14 1.43 6.68
C GLN A 211 -16.08 0.32 7.74
N PRO A 212 -16.51 -0.94 7.49
CA PRO A 212 -16.62 -1.95 8.54
C PRO A 212 -15.32 -2.24 9.31
N LEU A 213 -14.17 -2.34 8.62
CA LEU A 213 -12.90 -2.57 9.30
C LEU A 213 -12.26 -1.28 9.82
N TRP A 214 -12.52 -0.13 9.20
CA TRP A 214 -12.13 1.16 9.79
C TRP A 214 -12.87 1.44 11.09
N GLN A 215 -14.11 0.97 11.25
CA GLN A 215 -14.81 0.99 12.53
C GLN A 215 -14.07 0.18 13.60
N ASP A 216 -13.55 -1.02 13.26
CA ASP A 216 -12.74 -1.83 14.17
C ASP A 216 -11.42 -1.13 14.51
N VAL A 217 -10.74 -0.49 13.53
CA VAL A 217 -9.55 0.32 13.79
C VAL A 217 -9.81 1.41 14.81
N MET A 218 -10.88 2.20 14.62
CA MET A 218 -11.23 3.29 15.53
C MET A 218 -11.64 2.78 16.91
N GLN A 219 -12.33 1.65 16.98
CA GLN A 219 -12.64 1.01 18.26
C GLN A 219 -11.36 0.56 18.98
N GLN A 220 -10.43 -0.07 18.27
CA GLN A 220 -9.14 -0.48 18.85
C GLN A 220 -8.30 0.73 19.28
N HIS A 221 -8.37 1.84 18.53
CA HIS A 221 -7.72 3.09 18.90
C HIS A 221 -8.33 3.72 20.16
N ALA A 222 -9.65 3.68 20.31
CA ALA A 222 -10.36 4.19 21.49
C ALA A 222 -10.08 3.35 22.76
N GLU A 223 -9.96 2.01 22.62
CA GLU A 223 -9.60 1.12 23.74
C GLU A 223 -8.15 1.34 24.21
N LYS A 224 -7.23 1.50 23.28
CA LYS A 224 -5.81 1.79 23.52
C LYS A 224 -5.23 2.48 22.30
N PRO A 225 -4.57 3.63 22.44
CA PRO A 225 -4.09 4.41 21.31
C PRO A 225 -3.21 3.61 20.35
N ILE A 226 -3.50 3.74 19.05
CA ILE A 226 -2.62 3.34 17.96
C ILE A 226 -1.81 4.59 17.61
N HIS A 227 -0.49 4.47 17.58
CA HIS A 227 0.41 5.62 17.43
C HIS A 227 0.71 5.94 15.97
N VAL A 228 0.68 4.91 15.10
CA VAL A 228 0.87 5.04 13.65
C VAL A 228 0.06 3.96 12.94
N MET A 229 -0.63 4.33 11.86
CA MET A 229 -1.13 3.38 10.86
C MET A 229 -0.18 3.35 9.66
N VAL A 230 0.19 2.17 9.22
CA VAL A 230 1.05 1.95 8.05
C VAL A 230 0.21 1.45 6.89
N GLY A 231 0.10 2.26 5.85
CA GLY A 231 -0.56 1.91 4.59
C GLY A 231 0.43 1.26 3.62
N GLY A 232 0.21 0.00 3.30
CA GLY A 232 1.12 -0.83 2.49
C GLY A 232 0.85 -0.83 1.00
N GLY A 233 0.08 0.15 0.47
CA GLY A 233 -0.27 0.27 -0.94
C GLY A 233 -1.76 0.09 -1.20
N ASP A 234 -2.20 0.44 -2.41
CA ASP A 234 -3.58 0.45 -2.86
C ASP A 234 -4.49 1.25 -1.92
N GLN A 235 -4.05 2.46 -1.61
CA GLN A 235 -4.87 3.38 -0.82
C GLN A 235 -6.13 3.78 -1.59
N LEU A 236 -6.02 3.81 -2.93
CA LEU A 236 -7.09 4.06 -3.89
C LEU A 236 -7.05 3.02 -5.00
N TYR A 237 -8.15 2.96 -5.76
CA TYR A 237 -8.30 2.19 -7.01
C TYR A 237 -8.59 3.18 -8.12
N ASN A 238 -7.54 3.57 -8.85
CA ASN A 238 -7.58 4.62 -9.87
C ASN A 238 -7.71 4.08 -11.30
N ASP A 239 -8.12 2.81 -11.45
CA ASP A 239 -8.22 2.11 -12.74
C ASP A 239 -9.23 2.77 -13.68
N HIS A 240 -10.25 3.42 -13.12
CA HIS A 240 -11.23 4.22 -13.86
C HIS A 240 -10.62 5.42 -14.62
N VAL A 241 -9.33 5.72 -14.44
CA VAL A 241 -8.59 6.68 -15.29
C VAL A 241 -8.69 6.30 -16.76
N TRP A 242 -8.83 5.03 -17.08
CA TRP A 242 -8.97 4.52 -18.43
C TRP A 242 -10.39 4.67 -19.01
N GLU A 243 -11.37 5.01 -18.19
CA GLU A 243 -12.76 5.28 -18.59
C GLU A 243 -13.02 6.75 -18.92
N LEU A 244 -12.03 7.62 -18.74
CA LEU A 244 -12.13 9.03 -19.13
C LEU A 244 -12.32 9.17 -20.64
N PRO A 245 -13.11 10.15 -21.11
CA PRO A 245 -13.42 10.30 -22.54
C PRO A 245 -12.21 10.28 -23.46
N SER A 246 -11.18 11.06 -23.15
CA SER A 246 -9.95 11.11 -23.95
C SER A 246 -9.13 9.82 -23.88
N MET A 247 -9.24 9.06 -22.78
CA MET A 247 -8.60 7.75 -22.62
C MET A 247 -9.35 6.67 -23.41
N LEU A 248 -10.67 6.69 -23.43
CA LEU A 248 -11.47 5.80 -24.28
C LEU A 248 -11.17 6.04 -25.76
N GLU A 249 -11.02 7.31 -26.20
CA GLU A 249 -10.58 7.63 -27.56
C GLU A 249 -9.19 7.03 -27.86
N TYR A 250 -8.23 7.18 -26.94
CA TYR A 250 -6.90 6.58 -27.05
C TYR A 250 -6.98 5.05 -27.17
N LEU A 251 -7.77 4.39 -26.33
CA LEU A 251 -7.93 2.93 -26.33
C LEU A 251 -8.65 2.42 -27.60
N SER A 252 -9.51 3.23 -28.23
CA SER A 252 -10.22 2.88 -29.46
C SER A 252 -9.31 2.71 -30.67
N ILE A 253 -8.05 3.16 -30.62
CA ILE A 253 -7.07 3.03 -31.69
C ILE A 253 -6.59 1.58 -31.74
N PRO A 254 -6.93 0.80 -32.80
CA PRO A 254 -6.73 -0.65 -32.80
C PRO A 254 -5.28 -1.06 -33.00
N GLU A 255 -4.49 -0.23 -33.68
CA GLU A 255 -3.09 -0.56 -34.00
C GLU A 255 -2.17 -0.17 -32.82
N LYS A 256 -1.63 -1.20 -32.14
CA LYS A 256 -0.85 -1.05 -30.89
C LYS A 256 0.37 -0.14 -31.05
N THR A 257 1.11 -0.26 -32.16
CA THR A 257 2.34 0.52 -32.39
C THR A 257 2.01 2.00 -32.59
N THR A 258 0.97 2.31 -33.35
CA THR A 258 0.47 3.68 -33.52
C THR A 258 0.03 4.25 -32.18
N ARG A 259 -0.81 3.53 -31.43
CA ARG A 259 -1.33 3.95 -30.12
C ARG A 259 -0.18 4.26 -29.14
N ARG A 260 0.84 3.41 -29.04
CA ARG A 260 2.00 3.61 -28.16
C ARG A 260 2.89 4.80 -28.56
N SER A 261 2.84 5.23 -29.82
CA SER A 261 3.62 6.36 -30.32
C SER A 261 2.96 7.73 -30.08
N LEU A 262 1.68 7.75 -29.74
CA LEU A 262 0.92 8.98 -29.58
C LEU A 262 1.44 9.85 -28.41
N PRO A 263 1.33 11.19 -28.54
CA PRO A 263 1.60 12.08 -27.43
C PRO A 263 0.52 11.97 -26.35
N PHE A 264 0.88 12.31 -25.14
CA PHE A 264 -0.08 12.64 -24.08
C PHE A 264 -0.58 14.06 -24.33
N THR A 265 -1.86 14.23 -24.61
CA THR A 265 -2.45 15.52 -25.03
C THR A 265 -2.76 16.41 -23.84
N GLN A 266 -3.01 17.71 -24.09
CA GLN A 266 -3.45 18.63 -23.03
C GLN A 266 -4.82 18.22 -22.47
N GLU A 267 -5.73 17.76 -23.31
CA GLU A 267 -7.05 17.26 -22.90
C GLU A 267 -6.93 16.05 -21.98
N GLN A 268 -6.10 15.06 -22.33
CA GLN A 268 -5.78 13.94 -21.45
C GLN A 268 -5.17 14.40 -20.13
N SER A 269 -4.25 15.36 -20.17
CA SER A 269 -3.64 15.94 -18.96
C SER A 269 -4.68 16.61 -18.07
N ASP A 270 -5.61 17.34 -18.65
CA ASP A 270 -6.67 18.03 -17.92
C ASP A 270 -7.66 17.05 -17.27
N GLU A 271 -8.11 16.04 -18.00
CA GLU A 271 -9.02 15.02 -17.48
C GLU A 271 -8.33 14.16 -16.39
N VAL A 272 -7.13 13.67 -16.66
CA VAL A 272 -6.38 12.82 -15.73
C VAL A 272 -6.05 13.54 -14.43
N SER A 273 -5.60 14.80 -14.51
CA SER A 273 -5.28 15.57 -13.32
C SER A 273 -6.51 15.84 -12.45
N GLN A 274 -7.65 16.15 -13.08
CA GLN A 274 -8.92 16.33 -12.37
C GLN A 274 -9.38 15.01 -11.73
N PHE A 275 -9.27 13.91 -12.45
CA PHE A 275 -9.62 12.58 -11.96
C PHE A 275 -8.87 12.23 -10.66
N TYR A 276 -7.54 12.38 -10.63
CA TYR A 276 -6.77 12.09 -9.42
C TYR A 276 -7.12 13.02 -8.25
N MET A 277 -7.34 14.30 -8.50
CA MET A 277 -7.80 15.23 -7.46
C MET A 277 -9.14 14.79 -6.85
N GLU A 278 -10.11 14.43 -7.69
CA GLU A 278 -11.45 14.00 -7.26
C GLU A 278 -11.39 12.64 -6.54
N SER A 279 -10.62 11.69 -7.06
CA SER A 279 -10.43 10.36 -6.48
C SER A 279 -9.88 10.46 -5.06
N TYR A 280 -8.79 11.20 -4.86
CA TYR A 280 -8.21 11.44 -3.52
C TYR A 280 -9.19 12.17 -2.60
N SER A 281 -9.79 13.27 -3.06
CA SER A 281 -10.71 14.07 -2.27
C SER A 281 -11.92 13.27 -1.79
N LYS A 282 -12.50 12.46 -2.67
CA LYS A 282 -13.62 11.56 -2.35
C LYS A 282 -13.20 10.50 -1.35
N HIS A 283 -12.09 9.83 -1.59
CA HIS A 283 -11.65 8.70 -0.78
C HIS A 283 -11.22 9.14 0.63
N TRP A 284 -10.39 10.20 0.76
CA TRP A 284 -9.95 10.78 2.03
C TRP A 284 -11.10 11.38 2.86
N SER A 285 -12.25 11.62 2.23
CA SER A 285 -13.46 12.14 2.90
C SER A 285 -14.42 11.07 3.38
N GLN A 286 -14.10 9.79 3.23
CA GLN A 286 -14.95 8.72 3.73
C GLN A 286 -14.98 8.76 5.27
N PRO A 287 -16.16 8.61 5.93
CA PRO A 287 -16.34 9.00 7.32
C PRO A 287 -15.31 8.42 8.28
N LEU A 288 -15.24 7.09 8.42
CA LEU A 288 -14.35 6.45 9.39
C LEU A 288 -12.87 6.46 8.96
N PHE A 289 -12.59 6.46 7.66
CA PHE A 289 -11.24 6.63 7.17
C PHE A 289 -10.75 8.07 7.37
N GLY A 290 -11.58 9.05 7.07
CA GLY A 290 -11.30 10.46 7.36
C GLY A 290 -11.05 10.71 8.85
N ASP A 291 -11.86 10.11 9.73
CA ASP A 291 -11.64 10.16 11.18
C ASP A 291 -10.30 9.54 11.58
N ALA A 292 -9.93 8.39 11.01
CA ALA A 292 -8.63 7.76 11.25
C ALA A 292 -7.48 8.66 10.78
N LEU A 293 -7.61 9.30 9.62
CA LEU A 293 -6.62 10.25 9.10
C LEU A 293 -6.44 11.48 10.00
N ALA A 294 -7.49 11.91 10.71
CA ALA A 294 -7.43 13.05 11.62
C ALA A 294 -6.91 12.71 13.02
N HIS A 295 -6.97 11.44 13.46
CA HIS A 295 -6.64 11.04 14.82
C HIS A 295 -5.43 10.11 14.95
N ILE A 296 -5.02 9.45 13.88
CA ILE A 296 -3.90 8.50 13.89
C ILE A 296 -2.92 8.89 12.79
N PRO A 297 -1.67 9.30 13.12
CA PRO A 297 -0.65 9.60 12.12
C PRO A 297 -0.42 8.44 11.15
N GLN A 298 -0.37 8.73 9.85
CA GLN A 298 -0.23 7.75 8.78
C GLN A 298 1.20 7.72 8.24
N LEU A 299 1.68 6.51 7.91
CA LEU A 299 2.90 6.29 7.13
C LEU A 299 2.51 5.42 5.93
N MET A 300 2.41 6.02 4.75
CA MET A 300 1.89 5.35 3.57
C MET A 300 2.96 5.15 2.50
N THR A 301 2.85 4.05 1.79
CA THR A 301 3.45 3.83 0.47
C THR A 301 2.35 3.48 -0.51
N TRP A 302 2.63 3.62 -1.79
CA TRP A 302 1.69 3.26 -2.84
C TRP A 302 1.96 1.87 -3.41
N ASP A 303 0.94 1.36 -4.13
CA ASP A 303 1.07 0.20 -5.01
C ASP A 303 0.47 0.54 -6.38
N ASP A 304 0.23 -0.42 -7.27
CA ASP A 304 -0.18 -0.13 -8.65
C ASP A 304 -1.51 0.60 -8.77
N HIS A 305 -2.55 0.18 -8.06
CA HIS A 305 -3.87 0.82 -8.12
C HIS A 305 -3.88 2.28 -7.62
N ASP A 306 -2.92 2.71 -6.82
CA ASP A 306 -2.72 4.14 -6.53
C ASP A 306 -2.35 4.93 -7.81
N ILE A 307 -1.82 4.23 -8.83
CA ILE A 307 -1.51 4.73 -10.17
C ILE A 307 -2.58 4.22 -11.12
N PHE A 308 -2.51 2.99 -11.52
CA PHE A 308 -3.51 2.12 -12.14
C PHE A 308 -2.98 0.69 -12.19
N ASP A 309 -3.89 -0.29 -12.26
CA ASP A 309 -3.64 -1.72 -12.21
C ASP A 309 -2.45 -2.17 -13.07
N GLY A 310 -1.59 -3.01 -12.50
CA GLY A 310 -0.41 -3.58 -13.15
C GLY A 310 0.74 -2.61 -13.43
N TRP A 311 0.73 -1.37 -12.89
CA TRP A 311 1.81 -0.40 -13.11
C TRP A 311 3.18 -0.98 -12.76
N GLY A 312 4.10 -0.96 -13.75
CA GLY A 312 5.47 -1.47 -13.63
C GLY A 312 5.63 -2.91 -14.12
N SER A 313 4.55 -3.61 -14.46
CA SER A 313 4.56 -4.99 -14.97
C SER A 313 4.23 -5.10 -16.47
N TYR A 314 4.02 -3.98 -17.13
CA TYR A 314 3.78 -3.92 -18.57
C TYR A 314 5.06 -4.05 -19.42
N PRO A 315 4.94 -4.49 -20.69
CA PRO A 315 6.04 -4.47 -21.67
C PRO A 315 6.71 -3.10 -21.74
N VAL A 316 8.04 -3.08 -21.90
CA VAL A 316 8.87 -1.86 -21.83
C VAL A 316 8.40 -0.74 -22.75
N ASP A 317 7.96 -1.06 -23.95
CA ASP A 317 7.47 -0.10 -24.94
C ASP A 317 6.13 0.53 -24.56
N LEU A 318 5.25 -0.22 -23.89
CA LEU A 318 3.98 0.28 -23.33
C LEU A 318 4.25 1.08 -22.05
N GLN A 319 4.99 0.51 -21.09
CA GLN A 319 5.35 1.18 -19.82
C GLN A 319 6.05 2.52 -20.06
N SER A 320 6.85 2.64 -21.11
CA SER A 320 7.60 3.86 -21.46
C SER A 320 6.87 4.81 -22.40
N CYS A 321 5.66 4.49 -22.87
CA CYS A 321 4.90 5.34 -23.77
C CYS A 321 4.50 6.67 -23.10
N ARG A 322 4.22 7.68 -23.91
CA ARG A 322 3.95 9.04 -23.40
C ARG A 322 2.68 9.14 -22.59
N VAL A 323 1.65 8.36 -22.94
CA VAL A 323 0.36 8.36 -22.23
C VAL A 323 0.55 7.75 -20.82
N PHE A 324 1.21 6.60 -20.69
CA PHE A 324 1.52 6.00 -19.39
C PHE A 324 2.34 6.95 -18.50
N LYS A 325 3.37 7.57 -19.07
CA LYS A 325 4.18 8.57 -18.34
C LYS A 325 3.38 9.81 -17.93
N GLY A 326 2.42 10.23 -18.76
CA GLY A 326 1.53 11.34 -18.45
C GLY A 326 0.58 11.03 -17.29
N ILE A 327 -0.01 9.83 -17.27
CA ILE A 327 -0.83 9.37 -16.15
C ILE A 327 0.03 9.25 -14.88
N PHE A 328 1.20 8.62 -14.96
CA PHE A 328 2.12 8.48 -13.84
C PHE A 328 2.56 9.83 -13.27
N HIS A 329 2.77 10.85 -14.12
CA HIS A 329 3.09 12.19 -13.66
C HIS A 329 2.02 12.72 -12.70
N TRP A 330 0.74 12.61 -13.05
CA TRP A 330 -0.35 13.12 -12.22
C TRP A 330 -0.61 12.25 -11.00
N ALA A 331 -0.58 10.91 -11.13
CA ALA A 331 -0.64 10.00 -10.00
C ALA A 331 0.42 10.34 -8.95
N LYS A 332 1.66 10.54 -9.39
CA LYS A 332 2.81 10.94 -8.58
C LYS A 332 2.59 12.28 -7.87
N GLN A 333 2.06 13.29 -8.57
CA GLN A 333 1.77 14.60 -7.97
C GLN A 333 0.79 14.46 -6.79
N PHE A 334 -0.33 13.78 -7.01
CA PHE A 334 -1.34 13.64 -5.97
C PHE A 334 -0.97 12.66 -4.85
N TYR A 335 -0.19 11.61 -5.16
CA TYR A 335 0.43 10.78 -4.13
C TYR A 335 1.31 11.60 -3.20
N CYS A 336 2.20 12.43 -3.75
CA CYS A 336 3.06 13.29 -2.94
C CYS A 336 2.25 14.26 -2.10
N LEU A 337 1.21 14.89 -2.65
CA LEU A 337 0.39 15.85 -1.92
C LEU A 337 -0.42 15.19 -0.79
N PHE A 338 -1.19 14.13 -1.09
CA PHE A 338 -2.14 13.54 -0.14
C PHE A 338 -1.51 12.51 0.81
N GLN A 339 -0.61 11.65 0.31
CA GLN A 339 0.00 10.61 1.15
C GLN A 339 1.30 11.06 1.81
N GLN A 340 2.03 11.99 1.19
CA GLN A 340 3.34 12.42 1.68
C GLN A 340 3.36 13.86 2.20
N HIS A 341 2.28 14.63 2.05
CA HIS A 341 2.19 16.04 2.43
C HIS A 341 3.36 16.87 1.88
N ALA A 342 3.75 16.62 0.65
CA ALA A 342 4.90 17.22 -0.01
C ALA A 342 4.64 17.36 -1.51
N THR A 343 5.53 18.05 -2.22
CA THR A 343 5.60 17.96 -3.69
C THR A 343 6.70 16.97 -4.09
N PRO A 344 6.72 16.46 -5.33
CA PRO A 344 7.82 15.61 -5.80
C PRO A 344 9.21 16.21 -5.63
N GLU A 345 9.32 17.54 -5.65
CA GLU A 345 10.58 18.28 -5.51
C GLU A 345 11.01 18.39 -4.04
N THR A 346 10.06 18.43 -3.11
CA THR A 346 10.34 18.71 -1.69
C THR A 346 10.31 17.45 -0.81
N ILE A 347 9.76 16.34 -1.29
CA ILE A 347 9.54 15.13 -0.49
C ILE A 347 10.83 14.57 0.15
N ALA A 348 11.94 14.57 -0.57
CA ALA A 348 13.20 14.05 -0.07
C ALA A 348 13.72 14.87 1.14
N SER A 349 13.63 16.21 1.07
CA SER A 349 14.07 17.11 2.15
C SER A 349 13.07 17.16 3.31
N SER A 350 11.76 17.08 3.03
CA SER A 350 10.71 17.21 4.05
C SER A 350 10.48 15.94 4.86
N ASN A 351 10.68 14.75 4.24
CA ASN A 351 10.23 13.48 4.80
C ASN A 351 11.34 12.47 5.07
N GLY A 352 12.60 12.82 4.73
CA GLY A 352 13.74 11.93 4.95
C GLY A 352 13.72 10.65 4.11
N VAL A 353 12.92 10.62 3.05
CA VAL A 353 12.88 9.51 2.10
C VAL A 353 14.13 9.46 1.24
N PHE A 354 14.47 8.31 0.68
CA PHE A 354 15.67 8.10 -0.11
C PHE A 354 15.42 7.20 -1.33
N GLY A 355 16.31 7.27 -2.29
CA GLY A 355 16.27 6.58 -3.57
C GLY A 355 16.45 7.59 -4.71
N GLY A 356 16.84 7.13 -5.89
CA GLY A 356 17.04 8.02 -7.05
C GLY A 356 15.73 8.64 -7.51
N ASN A 357 14.76 7.79 -7.86
CA ASN A 357 13.41 8.18 -8.28
C ASN A 357 12.32 7.50 -7.42
N SER A 358 12.67 7.01 -6.24
CA SER A 358 11.78 6.33 -5.31
C SER A 358 11.77 7.01 -3.94
N TRP A 359 10.81 6.63 -3.11
CA TRP A 359 10.59 7.24 -1.79
C TRP A 359 10.62 6.18 -0.70
N ASN A 360 11.72 5.42 -0.66
CA ASN A 360 11.97 4.49 0.43
C ASN A 360 12.15 5.25 1.75
N CYS A 361 11.71 4.66 2.85
CA CYS A 361 11.85 5.24 4.17
C CYS A 361 12.41 4.21 5.16
N VAL A 362 13.26 4.66 6.08
CA VAL A 362 13.69 3.89 7.26
C VAL A 362 13.50 4.78 8.48
N THR A 363 12.70 4.34 9.43
CA THR A 363 12.37 5.07 10.66
C THR A 363 12.26 4.11 11.83
N ALA A 364 12.10 4.61 13.05
CA ALA A 364 11.90 3.77 14.24
C ALA A 364 10.49 3.94 14.82
N PHE A 365 9.93 2.84 15.35
CA PHE A 365 8.70 2.85 16.14
C PHE A 365 9.03 2.50 17.60
N GLY A 366 9.69 3.44 18.27
CA GLY A 366 10.25 3.28 19.60
C GLY A 366 11.69 2.74 19.60
N PRO A 367 12.22 2.35 20.76
CA PRO A 367 13.66 2.08 20.94
C PRO A 367 14.15 0.78 20.30
N THR A 368 13.28 -0.19 20.03
CA THR A 368 13.68 -1.57 19.65
C THR A 368 13.19 -2.03 18.27
N LEU A 369 12.33 -1.24 17.59
CA LEU A 369 11.77 -1.57 16.29
C LEU A 369 12.12 -0.51 15.25
N ALA A 370 12.77 -0.93 14.17
CA ALA A 370 12.86 -0.14 12.94
C ALA A 370 11.80 -0.59 11.94
N VAL A 371 11.30 0.35 11.16
CA VAL A 371 10.37 0.10 10.06
C VAL A 371 11.00 0.60 8.77
N VAL A 372 11.06 -0.28 7.79
CA VAL A 372 11.47 0.01 6.42
C VAL A 372 10.21 0.03 5.57
N VAL A 373 10.01 1.09 4.82
CA VAL A 373 8.94 1.16 3.80
C VAL A 373 9.62 1.17 2.44
N LEU A 374 9.36 0.14 1.64
CA LEU A 374 9.87 0.03 0.28
C LEU A 374 8.87 0.64 -0.70
N ASP A 375 9.33 1.60 -1.47
CA ASP A 375 8.61 2.08 -2.64
C ASP A 375 8.91 1.13 -3.82
N ALA A 376 8.05 0.16 -4.01
CA ALA A 376 8.22 -0.87 -5.03
C ALA A 376 7.56 -0.52 -6.37
N ARG A 377 7.06 0.73 -6.55
CA ARG A 377 6.32 1.15 -7.76
C ARG A 377 7.00 2.25 -8.56
N SER A 378 7.64 3.24 -7.90
CA SER A 378 8.25 4.39 -8.60
C SER A 378 9.29 3.98 -9.64
N GLU A 379 10.15 3.01 -9.31
CA GLU A 379 11.25 2.53 -10.16
C GLU A 379 10.95 1.20 -10.85
N ARG A 380 9.73 0.70 -10.69
CA ARG A 380 9.36 -0.64 -11.13
C ARG A 380 9.40 -0.81 -12.65
N THR A 381 9.93 -1.93 -13.05
CA THR A 381 9.94 -2.45 -14.44
C THR A 381 9.59 -3.93 -14.42
N LEU A 382 9.43 -4.56 -15.58
CA LEU A 382 9.28 -6.01 -15.67
C LEU A 382 10.35 -6.82 -14.93
N LYS A 383 11.57 -6.27 -14.79
CA LYS A 383 12.73 -7.02 -14.25
C LYS A 383 13.14 -6.60 -12.85
N HIS A 384 12.78 -5.39 -12.43
CA HIS A 384 13.23 -4.79 -11.18
C HIS A 384 12.08 -4.10 -10.45
N CYS A 385 11.99 -4.28 -9.15
CA CYS A 385 11.13 -3.49 -8.27
C CYS A 385 11.79 -2.15 -7.91
N CYS A 386 13.09 -2.20 -7.57
CA CYS A 386 13.89 -1.02 -7.22
C CYS A 386 15.22 -1.05 -7.99
N THR A 387 15.83 0.12 -8.12
CA THR A 387 17.18 0.24 -8.72
C THR A 387 18.27 -0.23 -7.77
N ASP A 388 19.45 -0.53 -8.33
CA ASP A 388 20.65 -0.86 -7.55
C ASP A 388 21.07 0.27 -6.61
N GLU A 389 20.81 1.52 -6.98
CA GLU A 389 21.04 2.70 -6.14
C GLU A 389 20.14 2.68 -4.91
N SER A 390 18.83 2.48 -5.07
CA SER A 390 17.87 2.41 -3.97
C SER A 390 18.21 1.29 -2.98
N TYR A 391 18.60 0.11 -3.46
CA TYR A 391 19.05 -0.97 -2.59
C TYR A 391 20.37 -0.68 -1.88
N SER A 392 21.32 0.00 -2.53
CA SER A 392 22.58 0.40 -1.91
C SER A 392 22.36 1.41 -0.78
N LEU A 393 21.46 2.37 -1.00
CA LEU A 393 21.05 3.33 0.03
C LEU A 393 20.31 2.64 1.18
N LEU A 394 19.42 1.69 0.89
CA LEU A 394 18.75 0.88 1.92
C LEU A 394 19.77 0.11 2.76
N GLN A 395 20.74 -0.55 2.11
CA GLN A 395 21.82 -1.28 2.82
C GLN A 395 22.58 -0.36 3.77
N ALA A 396 22.95 0.84 3.31
CA ALA A 396 23.65 1.83 4.14
C ALA A 396 22.81 2.27 5.34
N ARG A 397 21.51 2.54 5.16
CA ARG A 397 20.59 2.91 6.26
C ARG A 397 20.43 1.78 7.28
N LEU A 398 20.27 0.54 6.84
CA LEU A 398 20.16 -0.63 7.72
C LEU A 398 21.47 -0.90 8.49
N ALA A 399 22.61 -0.64 7.88
CA ALA A 399 23.93 -0.81 8.52
C ALA A 399 24.14 0.16 9.69
N THR A 400 23.54 1.34 9.65
CA THR A 400 23.70 2.42 10.64
C THR A 400 22.56 2.49 11.67
N LEU A 401 21.63 1.55 11.69
CA LEU A 401 20.56 1.53 12.70
C LEU A 401 21.15 1.57 14.13
N PRO A 402 20.51 2.23 15.10
CA PRO A 402 20.92 2.19 16.50
C PRO A 402 21.07 0.77 17.07
N SER A 403 22.00 0.56 17.99
CA SER A 403 22.25 -0.76 18.59
C SER A 403 21.12 -1.28 19.47
N THR A 404 20.19 -0.42 19.87
CA THR A 404 18.99 -0.78 20.62
C THR A 404 17.94 -1.51 19.78
N ILE A 405 18.00 -1.38 18.44
CA ILE A 405 17.06 -2.04 17.52
C ILE A 405 17.28 -3.56 17.59
N GLN A 406 16.18 -4.28 17.76
CA GLN A 406 16.11 -5.75 17.80
C GLN A 406 15.30 -6.34 16.64
N HIS A 407 14.31 -5.58 16.17
CA HIS A 407 13.41 -5.96 15.10
C HIS A 407 13.45 -4.95 13.95
N VAL A 408 13.32 -5.45 12.73
CA VAL A 408 13.12 -4.65 11.53
C VAL A 408 11.88 -5.17 10.80
N ALA A 409 10.83 -4.37 10.74
CA ALA A 409 9.66 -4.65 9.92
C ALA A 409 9.87 -4.03 8.53
N VAL A 410 9.85 -4.85 7.48
CA VAL A 410 9.99 -4.40 6.08
C VAL A 410 8.62 -4.44 5.44
N ILE A 411 8.08 -3.27 5.17
CA ILE A 411 6.82 -3.09 4.45
C ILE A 411 7.14 -3.19 2.96
N ALA A 412 6.58 -4.19 2.31
CA ALA A 412 6.66 -4.40 0.86
C ALA A 412 5.24 -4.54 0.34
N GLY A 413 4.81 -3.74 -0.64
CA GLY A 413 3.45 -3.81 -1.19
C GLY A 413 3.05 -5.25 -1.50
N VAL A 414 3.77 -5.87 -2.42
CA VAL A 414 3.56 -7.26 -2.87
C VAL A 414 4.28 -8.29 -1.99
N PRO A 415 3.67 -9.46 -1.66
CA PRO A 415 4.31 -10.50 -0.86
C PRO A 415 5.58 -11.09 -1.51
N LEU A 416 6.65 -11.26 -0.69
CA LEU A 416 7.86 -11.95 -1.14
C LEU A 416 7.66 -13.47 -1.26
N ILE A 417 6.84 -14.03 -0.38
CA ILE A 417 6.46 -15.46 -0.38
C ILE A 417 4.97 -15.55 -0.66
N TYR A 418 4.63 -16.18 -1.76
CA TYR A 418 3.24 -16.47 -2.15
C TYR A 418 3.21 -17.82 -2.89
N PRO A 419 2.09 -18.55 -2.95
CA PRO A 419 2.04 -19.84 -3.61
C PRO A 419 2.49 -19.77 -5.06
N HIS A 420 3.42 -20.64 -5.45
CA HIS A 420 3.89 -20.77 -6.83
C HIS A 420 2.85 -21.53 -7.66
N VAL A 421 2.33 -20.92 -8.71
CA VAL A 421 1.37 -21.57 -9.61
C VAL A 421 2.09 -22.03 -10.88
N PRO A 422 2.44 -23.31 -11.03
CA PRO A 422 3.25 -23.83 -12.15
C PRO A 422 2.66 -23.57 -13.53
N PHE A 423 1.33 -23.47 -13.63
CA PHE A 423 0.65 -23.15 -14.89
C PHE A 423 0.95 -21.74 -15.39
N ALA A 424 1.12 -20.78 -14.50
CA ALA A 424 1.50 -19.43 -14.83
C ALA A 424 2.92 -19.36 -15.44
N GLU A 425 3.86 -20.12 -14.88
CA GLU A 425 5.23 -20.25 -15.42
C GLU A 425 5.23 -20.86 -16.82
N SER A 426 4.36 -21.84 -17.06
CA SER A 426 4.19 -22.47 -18.39
C SER A 426 3.56 -21.52 -19.40
N CYS A 427 2.60 -20.68 -19.00
CA CYS A 427 2.01 -19.65 -19.86
C CYS A 427 3.02 -18.57 -20.24
N MET A 428 3.87 -18.12 -19.31
CA MET A 428 4.94 -17.14 -19.61
C MET A 428 5.95 -17.70 -20.61
N GLY A 429 6.35 -18.96 -20.47
CA GLY A 429 7.22 -19.66 -21.43
C GLY A 429 6.60 -19.79 -22.83
N ALA A 430 5.30 -20.05 -22.90
CA ALA A 430 4.55 -20.20 -24.15
C ALA A 430 4.26 -18.87 -24.87
N VAL A 431 4.07 -17.77 -24.12
CA VAL A 431 3.84 -16.42 -24.67
C VAL A 431 5.16 -15.81 -25.19
N SER A 432 6.27 -16.08 -24.52
CA SER A 432 7.61 -15.66 -24.98
C SER A 432 8.09 -16.45 -26.20
N ALA A 433 7.68 -17.70 -26.34
CA ALA A 433 7.92 -18.50 -27.54
C ALA A 433 6.78 -18.22 -28.55
N LYS A 434 7.09 -17.54 -29.66
CA LYS A 434 6.19 -17.33 -30.80
C LYS A 434 5.79 -18.67 -31.47
N THR A 435 5.32 -19.63 -30.73
CA THR A 435 4.96 -20.95 -31.21
C THR A 435 3.47 -21.04 -31.55
N CYS A 436 3.16 -21.84 -32.54
CA CYS A 436 1.83 -22.06 -33.15
C CYS A 436 0.72 -22.49 -32.15
N PHE A 437 1.10 -22.84 -30.93
CA PHE A 437 0.18 -23.23 -29.84
C PHE A 437 -0.61 -22.05 -29.26
N GLY A 438 -0.03 -20.84 -29.24
CA GLY A 438 -0.69 -19.63 -28.75
C GLY A 438 -1.91 -19.23 -29.59
N LYS A 439 -1.86 -19.42 -30.90
CA LYS A 439 -3.00 -19.06 -31.78
C LYS A 439 -4.19 -20.00 -31.68
N SER A 440 -3.95 -21.27 -31.41
CA SER A 440 -5.02 -22.27 -31.28
C SER A 440 -5.70 -22.24 -29.93
N SER A 441 -4.97 -21.97 -28.84
CA SER A 441 -5.55 -21.77 -27.51
C SER A 441 -6.34 -20.45 -27.45
N GLN A 442 -5.86 -19.37 -28.05
CA GLN A 442 -6.60 -18.11 -28.17
C GLN A 442 -7.93 -18.30 -28.95
N TYR A 443 -7.95 -19.12 -29.98
CA TYR A 443 -9.16 -19.36 -30.75
C TYR A 443 -10.20 -20.20 -30.02
N VAL A 444 -9.79 -21.16 -29.22
CA VAL A 444 -10.68 -22.05 -28.44
C VAL A 444 -11.20 -21.34 -27.19
N MET A 445 -10.35 -20.60 -26.48
CA MET A 445 -10.73 -19.86 -25.29
C MET A 445 -11.56 -18.62 -25.60
N GLY A 446 -11.31 -17.91 -26.72
CA GLY A 446 -12.06 -16.73 -27.14
C GLY A 446 -13.53 -16.99 -27.48
N LYS A 447 -13.92 -18.24 -27.75
CA LYS A 447 -15.33 -18.60 -28.01
C LYS A 447 -16.14 -18.92 -26.74
N THR A 448 -15.50 -19.03 -25.57
CA THR A 448 -16.17 -19.43 -24.32
C THR A 448 -16.54 -18.27 -23.41
N GLY A 449 -16.28 -17.02 -23.82
CA GLY A 449 -16.56 -15.82 -22.99
C GLY A 449 -15.64 -15.63 -21.78
N VAL A 450 -14.84 -16.65 -21.43
CA VAL A 450 -13.87 -16.64 -20.32
C VAL A 450 -12.66 -15.74 -20.63
N LEU A 451 -12.53 -15.30 -21.89
CA LEU A 451 -11.39 -14.50 -22.35
C LEU A 451 -11.60 -12.99 -22.23
N ASN A 452 -12.83 -12.51 -22.03
CA ASN A 452 -13.04 -11.07 -21.84
C ASN A 452 -12.47 -10.58 -20.52
N ASP A 453 -12.39 -11.48 -19.51
CA ASP A 453 -11.79 -11.20 -18.20
C ASP A 453 -10.29 -11.57 -18.15
N LEU A 454 -9.69 -11.97 -19.25
CA LEU A 454 -8.28 -12.41 -19.35
C LEU A 454 -7.38 -11.39 -20.04
N TYR A 455 -7.93 -10.37 -20.68
CA TYR A 455 -7.18 -9.32 -21.36
C TYR A 455 -7.54 -7.97 -20.74
N ASN A 456 -6.52 -7.25 -20.30
CA ASN A 456 -6.68 -5.88 -19.88
C ASN A 456 -7.05 -4.94 -21.06
N ALA A 457 -7.36 -3.70 -20.77
CA ALA A 457 -7.74 -2.68 -21.75
C ALA A 457 -6.71 -2.46 -22.88
N PHE A 458 -5.49 -2.97 -22.73
CA PHE A 458 -4.40 -2.87 -23.70
C PHE A 458 -4.27 -4.10 -24.58
N GLY A 459 -5.09 -5.13 -24.33
CA GLY A 459 -5.03 -6.42 -25.03
C GLY A 459 -3.81 -7.26 -24.63
N GLU A 460 -3.25 -7.03 -23.45
CA GLU A 460 -2.29 -7.92 -22.77
C GLU A 460 -3.08 -8.85 -21.82
N ILE A 461 -2.49 -9.95 -21.41
CA ILE A 461 -3.19 -10.94 -20.56
C ILE A 461 -3.12 -10.44 -19.10
N GLU A 462 -4.23 -9.99 -18.54
CA GLU A 462 -4.35 -9.45 -17.19
C GLU A 462 -3.82 -10.43 -16.12
N LEU A 463 -4.20 -11.69 -16.21
CA LEU A 463 -3.66 -12.74 -15.33
C LEU A 463 -2.13 -12.88 -15.40
N LEU A 464 -1.49 -12.47 -16.51
CA LEU A 464 -0.02 -12.48 -16.64
C LEU A 464 0.62 -11.29 -15.92
N ASP A 465 -0.04 -10.15 -15.90
CA ASP A 465 0.47 -8.95 -15.23
C ASP A 465 0.53 -9.23 -13.71
N ASP A 466 -0.53 -9.73 -13.10
CA ASP A 466 -0.56 -10.16 -11.69
C ASP A 466 0.52 -11.18 -11.35
N LEU A 467 0.70 -12.19 -12.21
CA LEU A 467 1.67 -13.26 -11.97
C LEU A 467 3.12 -12.80 -12.15
N VAL A 468 3.36 -11.84 -13.04
CA VAL A 468 4.69 -11.21 -13.24
C VAL A 468 4.98 -10.22 -12.10
N ASP A 469 3.96 -9.66 -11.49
CA ASP A 469 4.08 -8.70 -10.42
C ASP A 469 4.66 -9.30 -9.14
N HIS A 470 4.34 -10.56 -8.84
CA HIS A 470 4.82 -11.23 -7.63
C HIS A 470 6.34 -11.50 -7.60
N TRP A 471 6.93 -11.41 -6.41
CA TRP A 471 8.32 -11.78 -6.14
C TRP A 471 8.63 -13.27 -6.39
N SER A 472 7.62 -14.12 -6.47
CA SER A 472 7.73 -15.52 -6.86
C SER A 472 7.89 -15.73 -8.37
N SER A 473 7.64 -14.69 -9.17
CA SER A 473 7.81 -14.74 -10.63
C SER A 473 9.27 -15.01 -11.03
N PRO A 474 9.52 -15.85 -12.06
CA PRO A 474 10.87 -16.16 -12.54
C PRO A 474 11.72 -14.93 -12.87
N VAL A 475 11.11 -13.86 -13.35
CA VAL A 475 11.81 -12.61 -13.70
C VAL A 475 12.30 -11.84 -12.47
N ARG A 476 11.72 -12.07 -11.29
CA ARG A 476 12.04 -11.35 -10.05
C ARG A 476 12.85 -12.18 -9.04
N VAL A 477 12.97 -13.48 -9.23
CA VAL A 477 13.68 -14.39 -8.30
C VAL A 477 15.13 -13.94 -8.05
N SER A 478 15.80 -13.41 -9.06
CA SER A 478 17.16 -12.88 -8.94
C SER A 478 17.23 -11.71 -7.94
N GLU A 479 16.36 -10.73 -8.09
CA GLU A 479 16.27 -9.56 -7.19
C GLU A 479 15.87 -9.97 -5.77
N LYS A 480 14.87 -10.85 -5.63
CA LYS A 480 14.47 -11.43 -4.35
C LYS A 480 15.64 -12.10 -3.61
N ARG A 481 16.47 -12.88 -4.31
CA ARG A 481 17.66 -13.55 -3.75
C ARG A 481 18.68 -12.54 -3.26
N ARG A 482 18.94 -11.48 -4.03
CA ARG A 482 19.86 -10.40 -3.65
C ARG A 482 19.36 -9.66 -2.42
N LEU A 483 18.08 -9.29 -2.37
CA LEU A 483 17.45 -8.64 -1.20
C LEU A 483 17.58 -9.52 0.04
N LEU A 484 17.26 -10.82 -0.07
CA LEU A 484 17.39 -11.76 1.04
C LEU A 484 18.85 -11.93 1.49
N ALA A 485 19.79 -12.01 0.57
CA ALA A 485 21.22 -12.12 0.93
C ALA A 485 21.68 -10.90 1.74
N MET A 486 21.29 -9.70 1.31
CA MET A 486 21.59 -8.44 2.01
C MET A 486 21.01 -8.43 3.44
N VAL A 487 19.71 -8.69 3.57
CA VAL A 487 19.06 -8.60 4.89
C VAL A 487 19.49 -9.75 5.82
N GLN A 488 19.80 -10.94 5.28
CA GLN A 488 20.35 -12.07 6.05
C GLN A 488 21.76 -11.79 6.57
N GLU A 489 22.60 -11.15 5.77
CA GLU A 489 23.93 -10.73 6.20
C GLU A 489 23.85 -9.69 7.33
N ILE A 490 23.00 -8.70 7.19
CA ILE A 490 22.77 -7.67 8.22
C ILE A 490 22.16 -8.31 9.48
N ALA A 491 21.18 -9.20 9.33
CA ALA A 491 20.57 -9.94 10.43
C ALA A 491 21.61 -10.71 11.24
N LEU A 492 22.51 -11.42 10.56
CA LEU A 492 23.58 -12.16 11.20
C LEU A 492 24.55 -11.24 11.95
N LYS A 493 25.05 -10.19 11.30
CA LYS A 493 26.08 -9.31 11.85
C LYS A 493 25.58 -8.36 12.94
N ARG A 494 24.28 -8.10 12.99
CA ARG A 494 23.67 -7.14 13.93
C ARG A 494 22.68 -7.75 14.91
N SER A 495 22.46 -9.06 14.86
CA SER A 495 21.44 -9.75 15.66
C SER A 495 20.02 -9.17 15.47
N LEU A 496 19.66 -8.80 14.25
CA LEU A 496 18.37 -8.22 13.93
C LEU A 496 17.38 -9.28 13.43
N ARG A 497 16.15 -9.26 13.94
CA ARG A 497 15.04 -10.05 13.42
C ARG A 497 14.30 -9.25 12.35
N PHE A 498 14.43 -9.67 11.09
CA PHE A 498 13.65 -9.12 9.99
C PHE A 498 12.29 -9.81 9.88
N THR A 499 11.25 -9.03 9.65
CA THR A 499 9.87 -9.48 9.37
C THR A 499 9.35 -8.72 8.17
N PHE A 500 8.90 -9.42 7.13
CA PHE A 500 8.24 -8.80 5.99
C PHE A 500 6.75 -8.64 6.27
N VAL A 501 6.18 -7.52 5.88
CA VAL A 501 4.74 -7.23 5.99
C VAL A 501 4.27 -6.75 4.63
N SER A 502 3.22 -7.34 4.10
CA SER A 502 2.77 -7.10 2.73
C SER A 502 1.25 -7.13 2.60
N GLY A 503 0.77 -6.51 1.52
CA GLY A 503 -0.61 -6.38 1.11
C GLY A 503 -0.97 -7.12 -0.17
N ASP A 504 -1.56 -6.41 -1.12
CA ASP A 504 -1.84 -6.75 -2.51
C ASP A 504 -2.88 -7.88 -2.72
N VAL A 505 -2.65 -9.06 -2.26
CA VAL A 505 -3.34 -10.31 -2.63
C VAL A 505 -4.71 -10.57 -1.99
N HIS A 506 -5.31 -9.62 -1.31
CA HIS A 506 -6.65 -9.65 -0.68
C HIS A 506 -6.95 -10.86 0.21
N VAL A 507 -5.91 -11.40 0.85
CA VAL A 507 -6.02 -12.49 1.82
C VAL A 507 -5.15 -12.23 3.04
N ALA A 508 -5.45 -12.92 4.15
CA ALA A 508 -4.51 -13.01 5.26
C ALA A 508 -3.68 -14.30 5.15
N GLY A 509 -2.37 -14.20 5.40
CA GLY A 509 -1.44 -15.31 5.32
C GLY A 509 -0.24 -15.16 6.25
N TYR A 510 0.44 -16.27 6.48
CA TYR A 510 1.67 -16.32 7.24
C TYR A 510 2.69 -17.19 6.52
N ALA A 511 3.91 -16.68 6.36
CA ALA A 511 4.99 -17.39 5.70
C ALA A 511 6.32 -17.16 6.44
N LYS A 512 7.36 -17.88 6.04
CA LYS A 512 8.71 -17.68 6.56
C LYS A 512 9.77 -17.99 5.52
N PHE A 513 10.87 -17.28 5.58
CA PHE A 513 12.17 -17.81 5.17
C PHE A 513 12.85 -18.47 6.38
N SER A 514 13.64 -19.49 6.16
CA SER A 514 14.45 -20.13 7.23
C SER A 514 15.63 -20.88 6.65
N SER A 515 16.60 -21.21 7.53
CA SER A 515 17.67 -22.11 7.15
C SER A 515 17.12 -23.49 6.76
N LYS A 516 17.61 -24.05 5.66
CA LYS A 516 17.27 -25.42 5.23
C LYS A 516 17.56 -26.46 6.33
N LYS A 517 18.63 -26.23 7.10
CA LYS A 517 18.95 -26.99 8.29
C LYS A 517 18.96 -26.03 9.49
N ALA A 518 18.03 -26.22 10.41
CA ALA A 518 17.93 -25.38 11.59
C ALA A 518 19.26 -25.39 12.39
N PRO A 519 19.75 -24.22 12.83
CA PRO A 519 20.92 -24.15 13.68
C PRO A 519 20.63 -24.70 15.09
N ASN A 520 21.69 -25.01 15.84
CA ASN A 520 21.55 -25.32 17.25
C ASN A 520 20.98 -24.10 18.00
N GLY A 521 19.89 -24.30 18.74
CA GLY A 521 19.13 -23.21 19.37
C GLY A 521 17.88 -22.78 18.60
N GLY A 522 17.57 -23.44 17.47
CA GLY A 522 16.31 -23.30 16.72
C GLY A 522 16.11 -21.90 16.13
N LEU A 523 14.85 -21.49 16.06
CA LEU A 523 14.45 -20.19 15.42
C LEU A 523 15.07 -18.97 16.10
N LEU A 524 15.35 -19.02 17.40
CA LEU A 524 15.95 -17.91 18.14
C LEU A 524 17.36 -17.57 17.67
N LYS A 525 18.11 -18.55 17.16
CA LYS A 525 19.48 -18.39 16.64
C LYS A 525 19.57 -18.47 15.11
N ASP A 526 18.45 -18.62 14.42
CA ASP A 526 18.41 -18.63 12.96
C ASP A 526 18.27 -17.22 12.39
N HIS A 527 19.36 -16.65 11.88
CA HIS A 527 19.35 -15.34 11.22
C HIS A 527 18.62 -15.36 9.86
N ARG A 528 18.42 -16.56 9.26
CA ARG A 528 17.62 -16.72 8.04
C ARG A 528 16.13 -16.91 8.32
N TYR A 529 15.76 -17.11 9.61
CA TYR A 529 14.35 -17.11 9.97
C TYR A 529 13.80 -15.69 9.90
N MET A 530 13.05 -15.44 8.83
CA MET A 530 12.40 -14.16 8.55
C MET A 530 10.93 -14.40 8.27
N PRO A 531 10.07 -14.12 9.24
CA PRO A 531 8.62 -14.21 9.04
C PRO A 531 8.13 -13.25 7.96
N GLN A 532 7.06 -13.63 7.28
CA GLN A 532 6.26 -12.75 6.44
C GLN A 532 4.81 -12.80 6.88
N ILE A 533 4.23 -11.63 7.10
CA ILE A 533 2.83 -11.41 7.42
C ILE A 533 2.17 -10.85 6.15
N ILE A 534 1.12 -11.51 5.67
CA ILE A 534 0.27 -10.99 4.61
C ILE A 534 -1.02 -10.51 5.27
N SER A 535 -1.34 -9.24 5.11
CA SER A 535 -2.56 -8.64 5.68
C SER A 535 -3.19 -7.70 4.65
N SER A 536 -4.16 -8.22 3.91
CA SER A 536 -4.88 -7.61 2.80
C SER A 536 -6.25 -8.28 2.65
N ALA A 537 -7.30 -7.58 2.33
CA ALA A 537 -7.48 -6.15 2.21
C ALA A 537 -8.23 -5.61 3.42
N ILE A 538 -8.06 -4.31 3.76
CA ILE A 538 -8.93 -3.66 4.75
C ILE A 538 -10.27 -3.27 4.12
N GLY A 539 -10.28 -2.85 2.87
CA GLY A 539 -11.45 -2.37 2.12
C GLY A 539 -11.96 -3.39 1.11
N ASN A 540 -11.11 -3.82 0.19
CA ASN A 540 -11.47 -4.64 -0.96
C ASN A 540 -11.99 -6.05 -0.59
N ASN A 541 -12.74 -6.64 -1.51
CA ASN A 541 -13.24 -8.01 -1.36
C ASN A 541 -12.11 -9.04 -1.53
N PRO A 542 -12.19 -10.15 -0.77
CA PRO A 542 -11.23 -11.24 -0.94
C PRO A 542 -11.54 -12.06 -2.20
N PRO A 543 -10.54 -12.76 -2.76
CA PRO A 543 -10.74 -13.64 -3.90
C PRO A 543 -11.75 -14.76 -3.59
N PRO A 544 -12.46 -15.31 -4.60
CA PRO A 544 -13.38 -16.42 -4.41
C PRO A 544 -12.72 -17.61 -3.71
N MET A 545 -13.47 -18.31 -2.83
CA MET A 545 -12.95 -19.44 -2.06
C MET A 545 -12.34 -20.55 -2.95
N GLY A 546 -12.83 -20.73 -4.16
CA GLY A 546 -12.29 -21.69 -5.12
C GLY A 546 -10.85 -21.37 -5.50
N VAL A 547 -10.58 -20.10 -5.79
CA VAL A 547 -9.23 -19.58 -6.10
C VAL A 547 -8.29 -19.81 -4.92
N VAL A 548 -8.70 -19.40 -3.71
CA VAL A 548 -7.88 -19.56 -2.51
C VAL A 548 -7.58 -21.03 -2.19
N ARG A 549 -8.54 -21.94 -2.41
CA ARG A 549 -8.31 -23.39 -2.24
C ARG A 549 -7.29 -23.91 -3.26
N THR A 550 -7.34 -23.44 -4.49
CA THR A 550 -6.38 -23.82 -5.53
C THR A 550 -4.99 -23.33 -5.17
N LEU A 551 -4.84 -22.06 -4.76
CA LEU A 551 -3.57 -21.51 -4.31
C LEU A 551 -2.96 -22.30 -3.15
N GLN A 552 -3.78 -22.74 -2.19
CA GLN A 552 -3.30 -23.55 -1.04
C GLN A 552 -2.69 -24.90 -1.45
N LEU A 553 -3.06 -25.47 -2.60
CA LEU A 553 -2.45 -26.71 -3.10
C LEU A 553 -0.99 -26.50 -3.52
N PHE A 554 -0.60 -25.27 -3.83
CA PHE A 554 0.76 -24.89 -4.25
C PHE A 554 1.59 -24.24 -3.13
N ALA A 555 1.08 -24.25 -1.90
CA ALA A 555 1.73 -23.64 -0.73
C ALA A 555 2.80 -24.55 -0.11
N SER A 556 3.61 -25.22 -0.93
CA SER A 556 4.70 -26.11 -0.47
C SER A 556 5.96 -25.34 -0.09
N GLU A 557 6.90 -26.04 0.55
CA GLU A 557 8.25 -25.49 0.79
C GLU A 557 9.03 -25.42 -0.51
N HIS A 558 9.68 -24.28 -0.77
CA HIS A 558 10.51 -24.06 -1.93
C HIS A 558 11.95 -23.65 -1.54
N LYS A 559 12.91 -24.08 -2.32
CA LYS A 559 14.31 -23.71 -2.16
C LYS A 559 14.53 -22.32 -2.82
N VAL A 560 15.00 -21.35 -2.02
CA VAL A 560 15.37 -20.03 -2.51
C VAL A 560 16.86 -19.98 -2.87
N THR A 561 17.72 -20.47 -1.95
CA THR A 561 19.16 -20.61 -2.12
C THR A 561 19.60 -21.98 -1.61
N GLU A 562 20.89 -22.32 -1.70
CA GLU A 562 21.42 -23.58 -1.16
C GLU A 562 21.19 -23.72 0.36
N SER A 563 21.13 -22.60 1.08
CA SER A 563 21.02 -22.56 2.55
C SER A 563 19.66 -22.06 3.05
N THR A 564 18.82 -21.48 2.18
CA THR A 564 17.54 -20.85 2.56
C THR A 564 16.37 -21.50 1.85
N VAL A 565 15.32 -21.79 2.59
CA VAL A 565 14.02 -22.22 2.09
C VAL A 565 12.95 -21.20 2.44
N GLU A 566 11.88 -21.19 1.65
CA GLU A 566 10.66 -20.42 1.93
C GLU A 566 9.46 -21.36 2.07
N GLN A 567 8.53 -21.01 2.92
CA GLN A 567 7.35 -21.83 3.20
C GLN A 567 6.18 -20.98 3.65
N MET A 568 5.00 -21.22 3.05
CA MET A 568 3.74 -20.76 3.61
C MET A 568 3.37 -21.60 4.83
N LEU A 569 2.91 -20.97 5.90
CA LEU A 569 2.56 -21.61 7.15
C LEU A 569 1.04 -21.60 7.35
N HIS A 570 0.54 -22.53 8.14
CA HIS A 570 -0.87 -22.54 8.52
C HIS A 570 -1.19 -21.33 9.43
N LEU A 571 -2.03 -20.44 8.94
CA LEU A 571 -2.56 -19.34 9.73
C LEU A 571 -3.60 -19.85 10.75
N THR A 572 -4.32 -20.91 10.39
CA THR A 572 -5.23 -21.67 11.29
C THR A 572 -5.02 -23.17 11.06
N HIS A 573 -5.54 -24.02 11.97
CA HIS A 573 -5.37 -25.48 11.88
C HIS A 573 -5.67 -26.11 10.50
N ALA A 574 -6.54 -25.47 9.70
CA ALA A 574 -6.96 -26.01 8.41
C ALA A 574 -6.56 -25.20 7.19
N ARG A 575 -5.98 -24.00 7.36
CA ARG A 575 -5.77 -23.08 6.22
C ARG A 575 -4.48 -22.31 6.32
N VAL A 576 -3.78 -22.25 5.19
CA VAL A 576 -2.59 -21.42 4.94
C VAL A 576 -2.99 -19.97 4.65
N LEU A 577 -4.02 -19.77 3.83
CA LEU A 577 -4.56 -18.48 3.46
C LEU A 577 -6.00 -18.32 3.95
N LYS A 578 -6.39 -17.12 4.35
CA LYS A 578 -7.75 -16.74 4.74
C LYS A 578 -8.30 -15.70 3.78
N ASN A 579 -9.38 -16.03 3.08
CA ASN A 579 -10.11 -15.13 2.19
C ASN A 579 -11.13 -14.29 2.97
N GLN A 580 -10.64 -13.40 3.79
CA GLN A 580 -11.44 -12.48 4.61
C GLN A 580 -10.76 -11.14 4.61
N ARG A 581 -11.53 -10.05 4.53
CA ARG A 581 -11.00 -8.71 4.76
C ARG A 581 -10.31 -8.66 6.11
N ASN A 582 -9.20 -7.97 6.19
CA ASN A 582 -8.38 -7.96 7.39
C ASN A 582 -7.42 -6.77 7.45
N TRP A 583 -6.95 -6.50 8.65
CA TRP A 583 -5.83 -5.62 8.93
C TRP A 583 -5.00 -6.20 10.07
N ALA A 584 -3.79 -5.70 10.30
CA ALA A 584 -2.92 -6.17 11.38
C ALA A 584 -2.67 -5.09 12.42
N LEU A 585 -2.82 -5.46 13.70
CA LEU A 585 -2.44 -4.64 14.85
C LEU A 585 -1.16 -5.21 15.44
N VAL A 586 -0.17 -4.37 15.72
CA VAL A 586 1.17 -4.79 16.15
C VAL A 586 1.54 -4.18 17.49
N GLU A 587 1.97 -5.02 18.41
CA GLU A 587 2.42 -4.63 19.75
C GLU A 587 3.66 -5.43 20.16
N GLN A 588 4.53 -4.82 20.96
CA GLN A 588 5.55 -5.55 21.68
C GLN A 588 4.98 -6.14 22.96
N ARG A 589 5.24 -7.42 23.22
CA ARG A 589 4.81 -8.13 24.44
C ARG A 589 5.96 -8.95 25.01
N ASN A 590 5.94 -9.08 26.33
CA ASN A 590 6.83 -9.97 27.05
C ASN A 590 6.07 -11.25 27.42
N PHE A 591 6.65 -12.40 27.17
CA PHE A 591 6.04 -13.70 27.44
C PHE A 591 6.75 -14.40 28.60
N ASP A 592 5.99 -14.76 29.63
CA ASP A 592 6.49 -15.43 30.86
C ASP A 592 6.67 -16.95 30.73
N GLY A 593 6.42 -17.51 29.56
CA GLY A 593 6.51 -18.94 29.28
C GLY A 593 5.32 -19.78 29.76
N LYS A 594 4.30 -19.18 30.39
CA LYS A 594 3.12 -19.89 30.93
C LYS A 594 1.97 -20.03 29.95
N ASN A 595 1.91 -19.21 28.94
CA ASN A 595 0.88 -19.27 27.91
C ASN A 595 1.30 -20.19 26.74
N ARG A 596 0.45 -20.31 25.71
CA ARG A 596 0.68 -21.19 24.54
C ARG A 596 2.07 -21.07 23.89
N VAL A 597 2.78 -19.97 24.13
CA VAL A 597 4.19 -19.78 23.79
C VAL A 597 5.04 -20.26 24.97
N ARG A 598 5.54 -21.49 24.91
CA ARG A 598 6.37 -22.11 25.97
C ARG A 598 7.76 -21.49 26.11
N ILE A 599 8.02 -20.35 25.50
CA ILE A 599 9.32 -19.69 25.49
C ILE A 599 9.18 -18.37 26.26
N LYS A 600 10.00 -18.20 27.30
CA LYS A 600 10.13 -16.94 28.00
C LYS A 600 11.07 -16.05 27.17
N VAL A 601 10.53 -15.13 26.40
CA VAL A 601 11.30 -14.20 25.56
C VAL A 601 10.70 -12.82 25.69
N ASP A 602 11.48 -11.92 26.25
CA ASP A 602 11.14 -10.51 26.34
C ASP A 602 11.34 -9.83 24.98
N GLY A 603 10.56 -8.81 24.68
CA GLY A 603 10.69 -8.01 23.46
C GLY A 603 10.10 -8.65 22.19
N SER A 604 9.27 -9.68 22.30
CA SER A 604 8.59 -10.27 21.14
C SER A 604 7.57 -9.31 20.53
N LEU A 605 7.51 -9.25 19.18
CA LEU A 605 6.43 -8.56 18.47
C LEU A 605 5.25 -9.50 18.27
N VAL A 606 4.05 -9.03 18.55
CA VAL A 606 2.80 -9.75 18.27
C VAL A 606 2.07 -9.02 17.16
N PHE A 607 1.91 -9.72 16.04
CA PHE A 607 1.02 -9.32 14.96
C PHE A 607 -0.34 -9.96 15.16
N GLN A 608 -1.32 -9.17 15.50
CA GLN A 608 -2.71 -9.60 15.62
C GLN A 608 -3.43 -9.36 14.31
N ILE A 609 -3.66 -10.42 13.53
CA ILE A 609 -4.44 -10.35 12.30
C ILE A 609 -5.92 -10.31 12.67
N ARG A 610 -6.60 -9.22 12.34
CA ARG A 610 -7.98 -8.93 12.65
C ARG A 610 -8.85 -9.19 11.42
N LEU A 611 -9.57 -10.30 11.44
CA LEU A 611 -10.35 -10.86 10.32
C LEU A 611 -11.82 -10.47 10.44
N GLU A 612 -12.41 -9.94 9.38
CA GLU A 612 -13.85 -9.71 9.28
C GLU A 612 -14.62 -11.02 9.25
N ASP A 613 -15.61 -11.18 10.12
CA ASP A 613 -16.50 -12.34 10.15
C ASP A 613 -17.92 -11.98 9.67
N ARG A 614 -18.19 -12.20 8.40
CA ARG A 614 -19.48 -11.93 7.75
C ARG A 614 -20.50 -13.07 7.87
N SER A 615 -20.20 -14.15 8.58
CA SER A 615 -21.04 -15.35 8.64
C SER A 615 -22.50 -15.07 9.03
N LYS A 616 -22.75 -14.04 9.86
CA LYS A 616 -24.11 -13.64 10.25
C LYS A 616 -24.80 -12.76 9.21
N LEU A 617 -24.07 -11.96 8.45
CA LEU A 617 -24.61 -11.16 7.35
C LEU A 617 -25.01 -12.06 6.18
N GLU A 618 -24.14 -12.99 5.80
CA GLU A 618 -24.38 -13.98 4.74
C GLU A 618 -25.55 -14.91 5.08
N ALA A 619 -25.72 -15.25 6.37
CA ALA A 619 -26.86 -16.01 6.86
C ALA A 619 -28.17 -15.18 6.98
N GLY A 620 -28.15 -13.88 6.63
CA GLY A 620 -29.31 -13.01 6.70
C GLY A 620 -29.78 -12.67 8.12
N VAL A 621 -28.94 -12.97 9.14
CA VAL A 621 -29.26 -12.75 10.56
C VAL A 621 -29.24 -11.25 10.92
N ASN A 622 -28.35 -10.49 10.28
CA ASN A 622 -28.24 -9.04 10.46
C ASN A 622 -28.49 -8.33 9.12
N LYS A 623 -29.69 -7.81 8.91
CA LYS A 623 -29.99 -6.93 7.76
C LYS A 623 -29.50 -5.53 8.07
N VAL A 624 -28.64 -4.99 7.22
CA VAL A 624 -28.17 -3.62 7.29
C VAL A 624 -29.22 -2.71 6.63
N LYS A 625 -29.63 -1.65 7.30
CA LYS A 625 -30.49 -0.64 6.70
C LYS A 625 -29.69 0.24 5.74
N ALA A 626 -30.37 0.80 4.75
CA ALA A 626 -29.71 1.71 3.81
C ALA A 626 -29.11 2.90 4.57
N GLY A 627 -27.80 3.14 4.37
CA GLY A 627 -27.06 4.23 5.01
C GLY A 627 -26.42 3.88 6.36
N GLU A 628 -26.61 2.67 6.88
CA GLU A 628 -25.92 2.21 8.09
C GLU A 628 -24.64 1.46 7.74
N VAL A 629 -23.57 1.68 8.53
CA VAL A 629 -22.35 0.87 8.43
C VAL A 629 -22.65 -0.52 8.99
N PRO A 630 -22.39 -1.62 8.22
CA PRO A 630 -22.66 -2.95 8.73
C PRO A 630 -21.75 -3.25 9.92
N MET A 631 -22.36 -3.56 11.06
CA MET A 631 -21.64 -4.04 12.24
C MET A 631 -21.12 -5.45 11.97
N VAL A 632 -19.82 -5.55 11.72
CA VAL A 632 -19.16 -6.83 11.51
C VAL A 632 -18.49 -7.33 12.77
N ARG A 633 -18.47 -8.64 12.94
CA ARG A 633 -17.69 -9.27 13.99
C ARG A 633 -16.25 -9.44 13.51
N VAL A 634 -15.30 -9.14 14.37
CA VAL A 634 -13.88 -9.33 14.07
C VAL A 634 -13.33 -10.49 14.90
N LYS A 635 -12.59 -11.38 14.24
CA LYS A 635 -11.81 -12.46 14.86
C LYS A 635 -10.33 -12.12 14.78
N ALA A 636 -9.61 -12.30 15.87
CA ALA A 636 -8.19 -12.02 15.95
C ALA A 636 -7.35 -13.31 15.97
N ILE A 637 -6.21 -13.30 15.27
CA ILE A 637 -5.20 -14.35 15.27
C ILE A 637 -3.85 -13.71 15.63
N ASP A 638 -3.25 -14.13 16.73
CA ASP A 638 -1.95 -13.63 17.18
C ASP A 638 -0.80 -14.45 16.57
N LEU A 639 0.12 -13.76 15.91
CA LEU A 639 1.38 -14.29 15.39
C LEU A 639 2.55 -13.70 16.18
N VAL A 640 3.31 -14.53 16.86
CA VAL A 640 4.40 -14.09 17.75
C VAL A 640 5.73 -14.18 17.04
N ILE A 641 6.42 -13.06 16.91
CA ILE A 641 7.73 -12.93 16.31
C ILE A 641 8.76 -12.67 17.41
N VAL A 642 9.62 -13.64 17.63
CA VAL A 642 10.69 -13.57 18.65
C VAL A 642 11.91 -12.81 18.13
N PRO A 643 12.67 -12.10 19.00
CA PRO A 643 13.93 -11.47 18.60
C PRO A 643 14.98 -12.52 18.18
N LEU A 644 16.02 -12.09 17.49
CA LEU A 644 17.17 -12.91 17.17
C LEU A 644 18.18 -12.83 18.32
N LEU A 645 18.55 -13.97 18.89
CA LEU A 645 19.47 -14.06 20.02
C LEU A 645 20.84 -14.61 19.56
N ILE A 646 21.62 -13.77 18.90
CA ILE A 646 23.02 -14.03 18.56
C ILE A 646 23.85 -12.98 19.29
N GLU A 647 24.81 -13.42 20.12
CA GLU A 647 25.70 -12.52 20.80
C GLU A 647 26.80 -12.05 19.85
N HIS A 648 27.01 -10.75 19.78
CA HIS A 648 28.08 -10.12 19.03
C HIS A 648 28.75 -9.05 19.89
N ASP A 649 30.07 -9.10 19.97
CA ASP A 649 30.87 -8.20 20.80
C ASP A 649 31.26 -6.88 20.14
N ALA A 650 30.93 -6.68 18.86
CA ALA A 650 31.43 -5.53 18.09
C ALA A 650 30.32 -4.74 17.39
N LYS A 651 30.52 -3.42 17.34
CA LYS A 651 29.77 -2.55 16.45
C LYS A 651 30.02 -3.00 15.00
N LEU A 652 28.96 -3.13 14.21
CA LEU A 652 29.10 -3.43 12.79
C LEU A 652 29.86 -2.29 12.10
N ASP A 653 30.96 -2.65 11.44
CA ASP A 653 31.57 -1.77 10.45
C ASP A 653 30.76 -1.89 9.15
N PRO A 654 30.10 -0.81 8.67
CA PRO A 654 29.36 -0.85 7.42
C PRO A 654 30.20 -1.31 6.23
N ALA A 655 31.50 -1.01 6.22
CA ALA A 655 32.44 -1.45 5.17
C ALA A 655 32.65 -2.97 5.15
N SER A 656 32.31 -3.68 6.25
CA SER A 656 32.39 -5.14 6.32
C SER A 656 31.23 -5.86 5.64
N LEU A 657 30.17 -5.15 5.23
CA LEU A 657 29.06 -5.73 4.48
C LEU A 657 29.46 -5.99 3.04
N THR A 658 28.91 -7.05 2.47
CA THR A 658 29.03 -7.31 1.02
C THR A 658 28.25 -6.24 0.26
N PRO A 659 28.88 -5.38 -0.56
CA PRO A 659 28.17 -4.36 -1.32
C PRO A 659 27.05 -4.95 -2.17
N TRP A 660 25.94 -4.25 -2.30
CA TRP A 660 24.75 -4.70 -3.06
C TRP A 660 25.11 -5.23 -4.45
N ALA A 661 25.98 -4.52 -5.19
CA ALA A 661 26.41 -4.92 -6.53
C ALA A 661 27.15 -6.26 -6.60
N ARG A 662 27.66 -6.78 -5.47
CA ARG A 662 28.38 -8.06 -5.39
C ARG A 662 27.55 -9.18 -4.78
N LEU A 663 26.33 -8.92 -4.36
CA LEU A 663 25.45 -9.94 -3.79
C LEU A 663 25.01 -10.91 -4.89
N PRO A 664 24.89 -12.22 -4.59
CA PRO A 664 24.55 -13.23 -5.59
C PRO A 664 23.13 -13.03 -6.10
N SER A 665 23.01 -12.93 -7.42
CA SER A 665 21.74 -12.80 -8.15
C SER A 665 21.23 -14.12 -8.74
N VAL A 666 22.05 -15.14 -8.77
CA VAL A 666 21.77 -16.45 -9.40
C VAL A 666 21.56 -17.55 -8.38
#